data_35ca828e2f5f608335d22c7cad5ee1b3
#
_entry.id   35ca828e2f5f608335d22c7cad5ee1b3
#
_cell.length_a   1.000
_cell.length_b   1.000
_cell.length_c   1.000
_cell.angle_alpha   90.00
_cell.angle_beta   90.00
_cell.angle_gamma   90.00
#
_symmetry.space_group_name_H-M   'P 1'
#
loop_
_entity.id
_entity.type
_entity.pdbx_description
1 polymer ?
#
loop_
_entity_poly.entity_id
_entity_poly.type
_entity_poly.pdbx_seq_one_letter_code
_entity_poly.pdbx_strand_id
1 'polypeptide(L)'
;MAAQPSGETSDACCDGEDNEDREPEQLWQVAKLRRAAFSGVLLTASLVAAWAYPLWPVVLGLKALALAVGASTFVPSSLKRLAEGRVGVGTLMTIAALGAVALGELGEAATLAFLFSISEGLEEYATARTRRGLRALLSLVPDQATVLREGTETIVASTELHVGDQMIVKPGERLATDGIIRAGRTALDVSAITGESVPVEVGPGDEVFAGSINGLGVLQVGVTATAANNSLARIVHIVEAEQVRKGASQRLADCIARPLVPSIMIAAALIAGTGSVLGNPLVWIERALVVLVAAAPCALAIAVPVTVVASIGAASRLGVLIKGGAALETLGTIRAVALDKTGTLTANRPVVIDVATTNGATREEVLAVAAALEARSEHPLAVAVLAATQATTAASDVQAVPGAGLIGRLDGRVVRLGRPGWLDAAELADHVACMQQAGATAVLVERDQQLLGAIAVRDELRPEAAEVVAGLRTGGYQVTMLTGDNHATAAALAAQAGIEQVHAELRPEDKAHLVAQLRARQPTAMVGDGVNDAPALAAADLGIAMGAMGTDVAIETADVALMGQDLRHLPQALDHARRSRQIMVQNVGLSLSIITVLMPLALFGILGLAAVVLVHEFTEVIVIANGVRAGRIKPLAGPPKTPDRTIPG
;
A
#
# COMPACT_ATOMS: atom_id res chain seq x y z
N MET A 1 35.21 39.39 3.94
CA MET A 1 34.50 40.36 4.77
C MET A 1 33.02 40.02 4.73
N ALA A 2 32.47 39.58 5.83
CA ALA A 2 31.09 39.47 6.29
C ALA A 2 30.84 38.07 6.89
N ALA A 3 30.98 37.99 8.08
CA ALA A 3 30.17 37.77 9.30
C ALA A 3 29.40 36.45 9.32
N GLN A 4 29.90 35.53 10.14
CA GLN A 4 29.15 34.46 10.79
C GLN A 4 28.27 35.06 11.92
N PRO A 5 27.13 34.52 12.22
CA PRO A 5 26.59 34.58 13.55
C PRO A 5 26.83 33.29 14.33
N SER A 6 27.31 33.54 15.50
CA SER A 6 27.60 32.72 16.64
C SER A 6 26.47 31.80 17.11
N GLY A 7 26.90 30.64 17.60
CA GLY A 7 26.06 29.67 18.29
C GLY A 7 25.46 30.21 19.61
N GLU A 8 24.29 29.70 19.90
CA GLU A 8 23.78 29.60 21.27
C GLU A 8 23.33 28.15 21.50
N THR A 9 24.07 27.52 22.39
CA THR A 9 23.75 26.30 23.08
C THR A 9 22.57 26.54 24.01
N SER A 10 21.49 25.76 23.87
CA SER A 10 20.55 25.55 24.97
C SER A 10 20.34 24.07 25.16
N ASP A 11 21.19 23.49 26.00
CA ASP A 11 20.83 22.32 26.81
C ASP A 11 19.71 22.74 27.75
N ALA A 12 18.51 22.17 27.57
CA ALA A 12 17.59 21.83 28.64
C ALA A 12 16.31 21.19 28.08
N CYS A 13 15.90 20.10 28.73
CA CYS A 13 14.60 19.41 28.62
C CYS A 13 14.54 18.17 27.71
N CYS A 14 15.30 17.17 28.09
CA CYS A 14 14.92 15.76 27.89
C CYS A 14 14.40 15.23 29.24
N ASP A 15 13.13 15.46 29.52
CA ASP A 15 12.37 14.71 30.54
C ASP A 15 10.88 15.06 30.35
N GLY A 16 10.14 14.19 29.64
CA GLY A 16 8.69 14.32 29.59
C GLY A 16 7.97 13.80 28.34
N GLU A 17 8.65 13.22 27.34
CA GLU A 17 7.99 12.82 26.06
C GLU A 17 7.61 11.34 25.94
N ASP A 18 7.94 10.48 26.88
CA ASP A 18 7.78 9.02 26.73
C ASP A 18 6.35 8.47 27.00
N ASN A 19 5.33 9.29 27.20
CA ASN A 19 4.00 8.78 27.55
C ASN A 19 2.84 9.21 26.62
N GLU A 20 3.09 10.04 25.59
CA GLU A 20 2.02 10.47 24.65
C GLU A 20 1.94 9.64 23.36
N ASP A 21 2.93 8.83 23.02
CA ASP A 21 3.00 8.10 21.73
C ASP A 21 2.42 6.68 21.74
N ARG A 22 1.86 6.20 22.85
CA ARG A 22 1.18 4.89 22.85
C ARG A 22 -0.24 5.05 22.30
N GLU A 23 -0.43 4.72 21.04
CA GLU A 23 -1.77 4.61 20.45
C GLU A 23 -2.65 3.65 21.26
N PRO A 24 -3.92 4.04 21.58
CA PRO A 24 -4.77 3.28 22.48
C PRO A 24 -5.11 1.90 21.90
N GLU A 25 -4.71 0.84 22.59
CA GLU A 25 -4.99 -0.55 22.20
C GLU A 25 -6.44 -0.95 22.50
N GLN A 26 -7.03 -0.34 23.50
CA GLN A 26 -8.33 -0.72 24.02
C GLN A 26 -9.20 0.54 24.16
N LEU A 27 -10.51 0.37 24.02
CA LEU A 27 -11.48 1.48 24.06
C LEU A 27 -11.32 2.39 25.30
N TRP A 28 -11.04 1.81 26.46
CA TRP A 28 -10.89 2.57 27.72
C TRP A 28 -9.56 3.33 27.86
N GLN A 29 -8.61 3.12 26.96
CA GLN A 29 -7.36 3.91 26.95
C GLN A 29 -7.59 5.29 26.32
N VAL A 30 -8.62 5.44 25.50
CA VAL A 30 -9.00 6.73 24.91
C VAL A 30 -9.54 7.66 25.99
N ALA A 31 -8.86 8.76 26.27
CA ALA A 31 -9.23 9.70 27.33
C ALA A 31 -10.63 10.28 27.12
N LYS A 32 -11.05 10.55 25.89
CA LYS A 32 -12.38 11.05 25.55
C LYS A 32 -13.47 10.02 25.89
N LEU A 33 -13.28 8.72 25.60
CA LEU A 33 -14.24 7.67 25.95
C LEU A 33 -14.39 7.48 27.47
N ARG A 34 -13.30 7.60 28.23
CA ARG A 34 -13.38 7.57 29.71
C ARG A 34 -14.20 8.74 30.25
N ARG A 35 -13.97 9.96 29.73
CA ARG A 35 -14.77 11.14 30.12
C ARG A 35 -16.21 11.00 29.67
N ALA A 36 -16.48 10.49 28.47
CA ALA A 36 -17.81 10.19 27.99
C ALA A 36 -18.53 9.17 28.90
N ALA A 37 -17.89 8.06 29.25
CA ALA A 37 -18.45 7.07 30.16
C ALA A 37 -18.80 7.69 31.53
N PHE A 38 -17.93 8.52 32.09
CA PHE A 38 -18.19 9.23 33.35
C PHE A 38 -19.35 10.21 33.22
N SER A 39 -19.44 10.99 32.13
CA SER A 39 -20.58 11.84 31.82
C SER A 39 -21.89 11.04 31.74
N GLY A 40 -21.87 9.87 31.08
CA GLY A 40 -23.03 8.97 30.98
C GLY A 40 -23.48 8.42 32.32
N VAL A 41 -22.56 8.05 33.21
CA VAL A 41 -22.88 7.63 34.58
C VAL A 41 -23.57 8.75 35.36
N LEU A 42 -23.06 9.98 35.26
CA LEU A 42 -23.66 11.14 35.90
C LEU A 42 -25.05 11.46 35.34
N LEU A 43 -25.22 11.33 34.03
CA LEU A 43 -26.52 11.55 33.37
C LEU A 43 -27.53 10.48 33.83
N THR A 44 -27.13 9.23 33.85
CA THR A 44 -27.98 8.12 34.34
C THR A 44 -28.33 8.30 35.81
N ALA A 45 -27.36 8.70 36.65
CA ALA A 45 -27.56 9.01 38.04
C ALA A 45 -28.59 10.16 38.23
N SER A 46 -28.54 11.19 37.35
CA SER A 46 -29.50 12.31 37.36
C SER A 46 -30.91 11.84 37.04
N LEU A 47 -31.08 10.89 36.10
CA LEU A 47 -32.39 10.31 35.76
C LEU A 47 -32.96 9.45 36.89
N VAL A 48 -32.11 8.62 37.51
CA VAL A 48 -32.50 7.81 38.68
C VAL A 48 -32.86 8.69 39.86
N ALA A 49 -32.08 9.74 40.14
CA ALA A 49 -32.37 10.71 41.20
C ALA A 49 -33.69 11.45 40.96
N ALA A 50 -33.98 11.83 39.72
CA ALA A 50 -35.24 12.48 39.34
C ALA A 50 -36.45 11.55 39.54
N TRP A 51 -36.29 10.24 39.34
CA TRP A 51 -37.36 9.25 39.51
C TRP A 51 -37.56 8.82 40.96
N ALA A 52 -36.45 8.59 41.72
CA ALA A 52 -36.51 8.03 43.07
C ALA A 52 -36.71 9.11 44.15
N TYR A 53 -36.07 10.24 44.03
CA TYR A 53 -36.12 11.37 44.96
C TYR A 53 -35.97 12.68 44.19
N PRO A 54 -37.05 13.45 43.91
CA PRO A 54 -36.98 14.66 43.10
C PRO A 54 -36.36 15.84 43.89
N LEU A 55 -35.17 15.66 44.45
CA LEU A 55 -34.33 16.73 44.98
C LEU A 55 -33.80 17.54 43.82
N TRP A 56 -34.56 18.52 43.36
CA TRP A 56 -34.26 19.36 42.21
C TRP A 56 -32.83 19.89 42.16
N PRO A 57 -32.21 20.38 43.26
CA PRO A 57 -30.83 20.85 43.22
C PRO A 57 -29.82 19.74 42.90
N VAL A 58 -30.02 18.51 43.40
CA VAL A 58 -29.12 17.36 43.14
C VAL A 58 -29.21 16.94 41.67
N VAL A 59 -30.42 16.85 41.12
CA VAL A 59 -30.66 16.49 39.70
C VAL A 59 -30.01 17.53 38.81
N LEU A 60 -30.19 18.82 39.10
CA LEU A 60 -29.57 19.92 38.35
C LEU A 60 -28.05 19.89 38.44
N GLY A 61 -27.48 19.66 39.63
CA GLY A 61 -26.05 19.51 39.83
C GLY A 61 -25.43 18.36 39.07
N LEU A 62 -26.09 17.18 39.04
CA LEU A 62 -25.65 16.02 38.30
C LEU A 62 -25.67 16.27 36.77
N LYS A 63 -26.74 16.91 36.25
CA LYS A 63 -26.83 17.29 34.84
C LYS A 63 -25.73 18.30 34.45
N ALA A 64 -25.50 19.32 35.29
CA ALA A 64 -24.46 20.33 35.07
C ALA A 64 -23.06 19.70 35.05
N LEU A 65 -22.79 18.76 35.97
CA LEU A 65 -21.52 18.05 36.02
C LEU A 65 -21.34 17.12 34.79
N ALA A 66 -22.40 16.41 34.39
CA ALA A 66 -22.39 15.59 33.19
C ALA A 66 -22.08 16.42 31.93
N LEU A 67 -22.71 17.58 31.79
CA LEU A 67 -22.44 18.54 30.72
C LEU A 67 -21.00 19.01 30.75
N ALA A 68 -20.50 19.45 31.91
CA ALA A 68 -19.12 19.97 32.02
C ALA A 68 -18.08 18.92 31.64
N VAL A 69 -18.26 17.67 32.10
CA VAL A 69 -17.36 16.56 31.78
C VAL A 69 -17.43 16.22 30.28
N GLY A 70 -18.64 16.09 29.70
CA GLY A 70 -18.80 15.82 28.27
C GLY A 70 -18.24 16.96 27.41
N ALA A 71 -18.61 18.20 27.70
CA ALA A 71 -18.13 19.38 26.97
C ALA A 71 -16.62 19.56 27.03
N SER A 72 -15.96 19.08 28.09
CA SER A 72 -14.49 19.15 28.21
C SER A 72 -13.72 18.37 27.12
N THR A 73 -14.38 17.50 26.36
CA THR A 73 -13.74 16.72 25.28
C THR A 73 -13.63 17.51 23.99
N PHE A 74 -14.60 18.40 23.68
CA PHE A 74 -14.67 19.08 22.38
C PHE A 74 -14.67 20.61 22.45
N VAL A 75 -15.16 21.22 23.53
CA VAL A 75 -15.26 22.69 23.62
C VAL A 75 -13.89 23.38 23.56
N PRO A 76 -12.84 22.93 24.26
CA PRO A 76 -11.53 23.59 24.20
C PRO A 76 -10.93 23.58 22.80
N SER A 77 -11.01 22.45 22.10
CA SER A 77 -10.51 22.31 20.72
C SER A 77 -11.33 23.14 19.73
N SER A 78 -12.65 23.23 19.93
CA SER A 78 -13.56 24.04 19.12
C SER A 78 -13.29 25.53 19.26
N LEU A 79 -13.07 26.01 20.48
CA LEU A 79 -12.72 27.43 20.75
C LEU A 79 -11.35 27.80 20.17
N LYS A 80 -10.37 26.91 20.27
CA LYS A 80 -9.04 27.11 19.65
C LYS A 80 -9.15 27.25 18.14
N ARG A 81 -9.88 26.35 17.47
CA ARG A 81 -10.12 26.40 16.02
C ARG A 81 -10.89 27.65 15.61
N LEU A 82 -11.87 28.06 16.41
CA LEU A 82 -12.64 29.30 16.16
C LEU A 82 -11.75 30.54 16.27
N ALA A 83 -10.83 30.59 17.23
CA ALA A 83 -9.84 31.66 17.35
C ALA A 83 -8.90 31.73 16.13
N GLU A 84 -8.65 30.58 15.46
CA GLU A 84 -7.91 30.51 14.21
C GLU A 84 -8.77 30.83 12.96
N GLY A 85 -10.01 31.26 13.15
CA GLY A 85 -10.96 31.53 12.05
C GLY A 85 -11.51 30.28 11.36
N ARG A 86 -11.39 29.13 11.98
CA ARG A 86 -11.87 27.85 11.44
C ARG A 86 -13.12 27.39 12.17
N VAL A 87 -14.22 27.27 11.43
CA VAL A 87 -15.49 26.76 11.94
C VAL A 87 -15.60 25.28 11.59
N GLY A 88 -15.87 24.46 12.60
CA GLY A 88 -16.01 23.01 12.43
C GLY A 88 -17.27 22.46 13.13
N VAL A 89 -17.48 21.15 13.06
CA VAL A 89 -18.62 20.46 13.68
C VAL A 89 -18.66 20.70 15.19
N GLY A 90 -17.52 20.64 15.89
CA GLY A 90 -17.45 20.93 17.32
C GLY A 90 -17.93 22.34 17.69
N THR A 91 -17.78 23.33 16.78
CA THR A 91 -18.33 24.68 16.96
C THR A 91 -19.87 24.65 16.93
N LEU A 92 -20.47 23.90 15.99
CA LEU A 92 -21.94 23.73 15.92
C LEU A 92 -22.47 23.10 17.20
N MET A 93 -21.82 22.05 17.68
CA MET A 93 -22.19 21.35 18.92
C MET A 93 -22.03 22.23 20.16
N THR A 94 -20.98 23.06 20.19
CA THR A 94 -20.76 24.04 21.28
C THR A 94 -21.88 25.08 21.31
N ILE A 95 -22.26 25.62 20.14
CA ILE A 95 -23.38 26.60 20.04
C ILE A 95 -24.70 25.93 20.45
N ALA A 96 -24.96 24.70 19.99
CA ALA A 96 -26.18 23.97 20.34
C ALA A 96 -26.26 23.68 21.85
N ALA A 97 -25.17 23.24 22.47
CA ALA A 97 -25.12 22.99 23.92
C ALA A 97 -25.34 24.28 24.73
N LEU A 98 -24.68 25.39 24.36
CA LEU A 98 -24.88 26.69 25.02
C LEU A 98 -26.31 27.22 24.82
N GLY A 99 -26.88 27.05 23.63
CA GLY A 99 -28.25 27.42 23.34
C GLY A 99 -29.26 26.63 24.15
N ALA A 100 -29.09 25.31 24.26
CA ALA A 100 -29.94 24.47 25.10
C ALA A 100 -29.88 24.85 26.59
N VAL A 101 -28.67 25.18 27.10
CA VAL A 101 -28.51 25.72 28.46
C VAL A 101 -29.25 27.05 28.63
N ALA A 102 -29.15 27.97 27.67
CA ALA A 102 -29.84 29.25 27.71
C ALA A 102 -31.36 29.13 27.67
N LEU A 103 -31.89 28.10 27.02
CA LEU A 103 -33.33 27.78 27.02
C LEU A 103 -33.79 27.02 28.28
N GLY A 104 -32.86 26.66 29.20
CA GLY A 104 -33.19 25.93 30.42
C GLY A 104 -33.16 24.41 30.24
N GLU A 105 -32.88 23.90 29.05
CA GLU A 105 -32.87 22.48 28.71
C GLU A 105 -31.50 21.81 29.01
N LEU A 106 -31.07 21.92 30.30
CA LEU A 106 -29.77 21.39 30.75
C LEU A 106 -29.64 19.89 30.52
N GLY A 107 -30.76 19.14 30.55
CA GLY A 107 -30.77 17.70 30.27
C GLY A 107 -30.43 17.38 28.83
N GLU A 108 -30.95 18.13 27.88
CA GLU A 108 -30.67 17.95 26.46
C GLU A 108 -29.24 18.38 26.14
N ALA A 109 -28.76 19.48 26.71
CA ALA A 109 -27.36 19.90 26.59
C ALA A 109 -26.37 18.84 27.11
N ALA A 110 -26.67 18.23 28.26
CA ALA A 110 -25.84 17.17 28.83
C ALA A 110 -25.88 15.88 27.98
N THR A 111 -27.04 15.53 27.43
CA THR A 111 -27.21 14.38 26.52
C THR A 111 -26.42 14.60 25.22
N LEU A 112 -26.50 15.78 24.62
CA LEU A 112 -25.73 16.18 23.44
C LEU A 112 -24.23 16.05 23.71
N ALA A 113 -23.75 16.64 24.81
CA ALA A 113 -22.33 16.60 25.17
C ALA A 113 -21.83 15.17 25.42
N PHE A 114 -22.65 14.33 26.08
CA PHE A 114 -22.33 12.92 26.31
C PHE A 114 -22.23 12.14 25.01
N LEU A 115 -23.26 12.20 24.16
CA LEU A 115 -23.30 11.44 22.90
C LEU A 115 -22.18 11.89 21.94
N PHE A 116 -21.97 13.19 21.78
CA PHE A 116 -20.90 13.71 20.94
C PHE A 116 -19.50 13.35 21.45
N SER A 117 -19.31 13.27 22.79
CA SER A 117 -18.05 12.80 23.38
C SER A 117 -17.78 11.32 23.06
N ILE A 118 -18.82 10.48 23.02
CA ILE A 118 -18.69 9.07 22.59
C ILE A 118 -18.23 9.03 21.13
N SER A 119 -18.88 9.79 20.27
CA SER A 119 -18.60 9.83 18.84
C SER A 119 -17.15 10.24 18.57
N GLU A 120 -16.69 11.37 19.12
CA GLU A 120 -15.29 11.81 19.01
C GLU A 120 -14.30 10.76 19.55
N GLY A 121 -14.64 10.09 20.65
CA GLY A 121 -13.80 9.04 21.22
C GLY A 121 -13.75 7.78 20.35
N LEU A 122 -14.88 7.38 19.75
CA LEU A 122 -14.92 6.26 18.80
C LEU A 122 -14.18 6.57 17.50
N GLU A 123 -14.28 7.81 17.00
CA GLU A 123 -13.52 8.29 15.85
C GLU A 123 -12.01 8.20 16.10
N GLU A 124 -11.55 8.72 17.25
CA GLU A 124 -10.15 8.66 17.66
C GLU A 124 -9.66 7.21 17.75
N TYR A 125 -10.44 6.32 18.40
CA TYR A 125 -10.12 4.91 18.51
C TYR A 125 -10.08 4.20 17.14
N ALA A 126 -11.09 4.44 16.29
CA ALA A 126 -11.14 3.82 14.96
C ALA A 126 -9.94 4.24 14.10
N THR A 127 -9.58 5.50 14.14
CA THR A 127 -8.43 6.05 13.41
C THR A 127 -7.12 5.49 13.94
N ALA A 128 -6.92 5.48 15.27
CA ALA A 128 -5.72 4.92 15.91
C ALA A 128 -5.58 3.40 15.62
N ARG A 129 -6.67 2.64 15.79
CA ARG A 129 -6.69 1.19 15.50
C ARG A 129 -6.28 0.88 14.06
N THR A 130 -6.63 1.75 13.15
CA THR A 130 -6.39 1.53 11.72
C THR A 130 -4.96 1.89 11.34
N ARG A 131 -4.37 2.94 11.95
CA ARG A 131 -2.95 3.29 11.77
C ARG A 131 -2.02 2.19 12.28
N ARG A 132 -2.38 1.51 13.36
CA ARG A 132 -1.61 0.36 13.88
C ARG A 132 -1.40 -0.77 12.87
N GLY A 133 -2.32 -0.97 11.94
CA GLY A 133 -2.16 -1.98 10.89
C GLY A 133 -0.92 -1.75 10.00
N LEU A 134 -0.52 -0.50 9.79
CA LEU A 134 0.68 -0.14 9.04
C LEU A 134 1.93 -0.23 9.92
N ARG A 135 1.89 0.31 11.15
CA ARG A 135 3.01 0.24 12.10
C ARG A 135 3.30 -1.19 12.57
N ALA A 136 2.34 -2.10 12.45
CA ALA A 136 2.57 -3.53 12.71
C ALA A 136 3.66 -4.14 11.81
N LEU A 137 3.97 -3.55 10.66
CA LEU A 137 5.11 -3.95 9.84
C LEU A 137 6.45 -3.65 10.55
N LEU A 138 6.55 -2.52 11.25
CA LEU A 138 7.77 -2.19 12.01
C LEU A 138 7.97 -3.11 13.21
N SER A 139 6.89 -3.63 13.82
CA SER A 139 6.99 -4.60 14.93
C SER A 139 7.48 -5.98 14.50
N LEU A 140 7.67 -6.21 13.18
CA LEU A 140 8.33 -7.43 12.68
C LEU A 140 9.84 -7.41 12.90
N VAL A 141 10.44 -6.23 13.08
CA VAL A 141 11.88 -6.10 13.38
C VAL A 141 12.10 -6.41 14.86
N PRO A 142 13.02 -7.33 15.21
CA PRO A 142 13.34 -7.61 16.60
C PRO A 142 14.10 -6.44 17.24
N ASP A 143 13.92 -6.23 18.55
CA ASP A 143 14.60 -5.16 19.30
C ASP A 143 16.11 -5.36 19.43
N GLN A 144 16.58 -6.61 19.30
CA GLN A 144 17.98 -7.00 19.47
C GLN A 144 18.46 -7.89 18.31
N ALA A 145 19.75 -7.80 18.02
CA ALA A 145 20.43 -8.62 17.03
C ALA A 145 21.75 -9.17 17.61
N THR A 146 22.15 -10.35 17.15
CA THR A 146 23.48 -10.91 17.44
C THR A 146 24.46 -10.48 16.35
N VAL A 147 25.54 -9.83 16.72
CA VAL A 147 26.62 -9.41 15.79
C VAL A 147 27.94 -10.08 16.15
N LEU A 148 28.75 -10.36 15.16
CA LEU A 148 30.12 -10.85 15.32
C LEU A 148 31.06 -9.65 15.29
N ARG A 149 31.57 -9.23 16.47
CA ARG A 149 32.56 -8.16 16.61
C ARG A 149 33.86 -8.76 17.16
N GLU A 150 34.94 -8.56 16.45
CA GLU A 150 36.28 -9.08 16.83
C GLU A 150 36.31 -10.60 17.11
N GLY A 151 35.49 -11.37 16.37
CA GLY A 151 35.39 -12.82 16.52
C GLY A 151 34.51 -13.31 17.68
N THR A 152 33.85 -12.39 18.41
CA THR A 152 32.95 -12.73 19.54
C THR A 152 31.50 -12.35 19.20
N GLU A 153 30.56 -13.27 19.47
CA GLU A 153 29.12 -12.97 19.34
C GLU A 153 28.70 -12.03 20.48
N THR A 154 28.14 -10.88 20.10
CA THR A 154 27.64 -9.86 21.03
C THR A 154 26.20 -9.51 20.68
N ILE A 155 25.31 -9.42 21.66
CA ILE A 155 23.94 -8.95 21.47
C ILE A 155 23.93 -7.43 21.58
N VAL A 156 23.39 -6.78 20.54
CA VAL A 156 23.25 -5.32 20.47
C VAL A 156 21.79 -4.95 20.22
N ALA A 157 21.40 -3.73 20.55
CA ALA A 157 20.11 -3.22 20.12
C ALA A 157 20.08 -3.10 18.59
N SER A 158 18.95 -3.40 17.95
CA SER A 158 18.84 -3.31 16.48
C SER A 158 19.13 -1.90 15.96
N THR A 159 18.86 -0.86 16.77
CA THR A 159 19.18 0.54 16.51
C THR A 159 20.68 0.86 16.48
N GLU A 160 21.52 0.00 17.08
CA GLU A 160 22.98 0.13 17.12
C GLU A 160 23.70 -0.61 15.99
N LEU A 161 22.94 -1.21 15.07
CA LEU A 161 23.50 -1.87 13.88
C LEU A 161 24.01 -0.82 12.89
N HIS A 162 25.24 -1.05 12.41
CA HIS A 162 25.89 -0.22 11.40
C HIS A 162 26.10 -0.99 10.09
N VAL A 163 26.10 -0.27 8.99
CA VAL A 163 26.46 -0.85 7.69
C VAL A 163 27.88 -1.43 7.74
N GLY A 164 28.00 -2.70 7.36
CA GLY A 164 29.24 -3.46 7.42
C GLY A 164 29.37 -4.39 8.63
N ASP A 165 28.51 -4.28 9.65
CA ASP A 165 28.45 -5.26 10.74
C ASP A 165 28.14 -6.66 10.19
N GLN A 166 28.63 -7.71 10.86
CA GLN A 166 28.28 -9.08 10.54
C GLN A 166 27.23 -9.58 11.55
N MET A 167 25.99 -9.68 11.10
CA MET A 167 24.87 -10.19 11.89
C MET A 167 24.80 -11.72 11.78
N ILE A 168 24.62 -12.39 12.91
CA ILE A 168 24.36 -13.83 12.98
C ILE A 168 22.88 -14.03 13.24
N VAL A 169 22.21 -14.78 12.37
CA VAL A 169 20.79 -15.09 12.50
C VAL A 169 20.63 -16.59 12.68
N LYS A 170 20.15 -16.99 13.86
CA LYS A 170 19.96 -18.40 14.24
C LYS A 170 18.61 -18.93 13.70
N PRO A 171 18.42 -20.24 13.65
CA PRO A 171 17.15 -20.84 13.24
C PRO A 171 15.97 -20.31 14.06
N GLY A 172 14.90 -19.87 13.37
CA GLY A 172 13.72 -19.30 13.98
C GLY A 172 13.82 -17.82 14.38
N GLU A 173 15.01 -17.21 14.31
CA GLU A 173 15.19 -15.79 14.57
C GLU A 173 14.74 -14.93 13.38
N ARG A 174 14.38 -13.68 13.67
CA ARG A 174 14.05 -12.66 12.66
C ARG A 174 15.26 -11.82 12.33
N LEU A 175 15.38 -11.43 11.06
CA LEU A 175 16.39 -10.48 10.61
C LEU A 175 16.08 -9.09 11.16
N ALA A 176 17.06 -8.48 11.81
CA ALA A 176 16.90 -7.15 12.42
C ALA A 176 17.04 -6.00 11.42
N THR A 177 17.73 -6.23 10.30
CA THR A 177 17.90 -5.24 9.23
C THR A 177 18.20 -5.94 7.90
N ASP A 178 18.28 -5.16 6.81
CA ASP A 178 18.62 -5.65 5.49
C ASP A 178 20.11 -5.99 5.38
N GLY A 179 20.44 -6.98 4.57
CA GLY A 179 21.81 -7.39 4.37
C GLY A 179 22.02 -8.38 3.24
N ILE A 180 23.27 -8.78 3.04
CA ILE A 180 23.69 -9.77 2.05
C ILE A 180 24.27 -10.97 2.82
N ILE A 181 23.81 -12.18 2.48
CA ILE A 181 24.34 -13.42 3.09
C ILE A 181 25.82 -13.58 2.70
N ARG A 182 26.67 -13.71 3.70
CA ARG A 182 28.11 -13.99 3.55
C ARG A 182 28.42 -15.47 3.69
N ALA A 183 27.68 -16.17 4.59
CA ALA A 183 27.83 -17.60 4.78
C ALA A 183 26.50 -18.20 5.30
N GLY A 184 26.31 -19.49 5.03
CA GLY A 184 25.10 -20.21 5.40
C GLY A 184 24.13 -20.39 4.22
N ARG A 185 23.23 -21.38 4.34
CA ARG A 185 22.09 -21.61 3.43
C ARG A 185 20.89 -22.02 4.27
N THR A 186 19.73 -21.49 3.92
CA THR A 186 18.48 -21.74 4.62
C THR A 186 17.28 -21.41 3.71
N ALA A 187 16.08 -21.71 4.20
CA ALA A 187 14.85 -21.16 3.64
C ALA A 187 14.33 -20.04 4.55
N LEU A 188 14.08 -18.86 4.01
CA LEU A 188 13.52 -17.71 4.74
C LEU A 188 12.01 -17.65 4.55
N ASP A 189 11.28 -17.50 5.66
CA ASP A 189 9.87 -17.15 5.62
C ASP A 189 9.73 -15.62 5.54
N VAL A 190 9.30 -15.17 4.38
CA VAL A 190 9.08 -13.75 4.06
C VAL A 190 7.59 -13.38 4.08
N SER A 191 6.71 -14.30 4.48
CA SER A 191 5.25 -14.17 4.39
C SER A 191 4.69 -12.95 5.10
N ALA A 192 5.30 -12.54 6.20
CA ALA A 192 4.87 -11.37 6.97
C ALA A 192 5.08 -10.04 6.22
N ILE A 193 5.96 -10.02 5.20
CA ILE A 193 6.32 -8.83 4.43
C ILE A 193 5.72 -8.88 3.03
N THR A 194 5.89 -10.02 2.33
CA THR A 194 5.46 -10.18 0.93
C THR A 194 4.04 -10.74 0.80
N GLY A 195 3.51 -11.37 1.85
CA GLY A 195 2.28 -12.14 1.81
C GLY A 195 2.42 -13.53 1.19
N GLU A 196 3.62 -13.92 0.74
CA GLU A 196 3.88 -15.23 0.11
C GLU A 196 4.11 -16.30 1.16
N SER A 197 3.33 -17.38 1.12
CA SER A 197 3.38 -18.44 2.13
C SER A 197 4.49 -19.47 1.91
N VAL A 198 5.20 -19.43 0.76
CA VAL A 198 6.26 -20.36 0.44
C VAL A 198 7.61 -19.78 0.87
N PRO A 199 8.37 -20.45 1.76
CA PRO A 199 9.70 -20.00 2.12
C PRO A 199 10.64 -19.92 0.91
N VAL A 200 11.49 -18.89 0.87
CA VAL A 200 12.45 -18.66 -0.20
C VAL A 200 13.80 -19.25 0.19
N GLU A 201 14.35 -20.14 -0.65
CA GLU A 201 15.70 -20.66 -0.45
C GLU A 201 16.75 -19.58 -0.74
N VAL A 202 17.68 -19.38 0.19
CA VAL A 202 18.71 -18.34 0.12
C VAL A 202 20.09 -18.89 0.51
N GLY A 203 21.14 -18.28 -0.05
CA GLY A 203 22.52 -18.65 0.18
C GLY A 203 23.50 -17.49 0.03
N PRO A 204 24.82 -17.73 0.06
CA PRO A 204 25.84 -16.67 -0.03
C PRO A 204 25.69 -15.84 -1.31
N GLY A 205 25.64 -14.52 -1.14
CA GLY A 205 25.44 -13.54 -2.20
C GLY A 205 24.00 -13.03 -2.34
N ASP A 206 23.01 -13.74 -1.79
CA ASP A 206 21.63 -13.32 -1.86
C ASP A 206 21.33 -12.19 -0.86
N GLU A 207 20.46 -11.26 -1.29
CA GLU A 207 19.93 -10.19 -0.45
C GLU A 207 18.83 -10.72 0.48
N VAL A 208 18.81 -10.23 1.70
CA VAL A 208 17.81 -10.57 2.72
C VAL A 208 17.31 -9.31 3.43
N PHE A 209 16.04 -9.33 3.82
CA PHE A 209 15.32 -8.15 4.30
C PHE A 209 14.90 -8.26 5.75
N ALA A 210 14.86 -7.11 6.44
CA ALA A 210 14.40 -6.97 7.82
C ALA A 210 13.03 -7.62 8.03
N GLY A 211 12.84 -8.31 9.15
CA GLY A 211 11.57 -8.94 9.51
C GLY A 211 11.35 -10.35 8.94
N SER A 212 12.19 -10.82 7.99
CA SER A 212 12.16 -12.22 7.52
C SER A 212 12.54 -13.18 8.64
N ILE A 213 11.93 -14.36 8.67
CA ILE A 213 12.20 -15.40 9.70
C ILE A 213 13.14 -16.45 9.10
N ASN A 214 14.26 -16.68 9.78
CA ASN A 214 15.22 -17.71 9.36
C ASN A 214 14.70 -19.12 9.64
N GLY A 215 14.87 -20.01 8.66
CA GLY A 215 14.49 -21.42 8.77
C GLY A 215 15.45 -22.25 9.62
N LEU A 216 16.03 -23.31 9.06
CA LEU A 216 16.80 -24.30 9.82
C LEU A 216 18.32 -24.05 9.85
N GLY A 217 18.86 -23.24 8.95
CA GLY A 217 20.28 -22.93 8.85
C GLY A 217 20.69 -21.72 9.70
N VAL A 218 21.97 -21.62 10.07
CA VAL A 218 22.53 -20.40 10.64
C VAL A 218 23.03 -19.54 9.48
N LEU A 219 22.66 -18.26 9.48
CA LEU A 219 23.13 -17.29 8.50
C LEU A 219 24.13 -16.32 9.10
N GLN A 220 25.15 -15.98 8.32
CA GLN A 220 25.99 -14.81 8.54
C GLN A 220 25.64 -13.77 7.48
N VAL A 221 25.13 -12.63 7.92
CA VAL A 221 24.59 -11.58 7.06
C VAL A 221 25.43 -10.31 7.24
N GLY A 222 26.00 -9.81 6.18
CA GLY A 222 26.64 -8.49 6.15
C GLY A 222 25.57 -7.41 6.06
N VAL A 223 25.48 -6.55 7.07
CA VAL A 223 24.48 -5.47 7.16
C VAL A 223 24.68 -4.45 6.05
N THR A 224 23.63 -4.14 5.31
CA THR A 224 23.63 -3.15 4.20
C THR A 224 22.85 -1.88 4.54
N ALA A 225 21.93 -1.92 5.49
CA ALA A 225 21.14 -0.78 5.92
C ALA A 225 21.03 -0.72 7.45
N THR A 226 20.91 0.47 8.02
CA THR A 226 20.63 0.65 9.45
C THR A 226 19.15 0.36 9.76
N ALA A 227 18.80 0.12 11.02
CA ALA A 227 17.41 -0.13 11.42
C ALA A 227 16.45 1.00 11.02
N ALA A 228 16.90 2.26 11.03
CA ALA A 228 16.09 3.41 10.61
C ALA A 228 15.89 3.52 9.08
N ASN A 229 16.79 2.92 8.29
CA ASN A 229 16.83 3.05 6.84
C ASN A 229 16.69 1.69 6.12
N ASN A 230 16.24 0.65 6.80
CA ASN A 230 15.95 -0.63 6.16
C ASN A 230 14.69 -0.55 5.28
N SER A 231 14.48 -1.53 4.44
CA SER A 231 13.36 -1.59 3.50
C SER A 231 12.00 -1.42 4.18
N LEU A 232 11.77 -2.03 5.35
CA LEU A 232 10.51 -1.89 6.09
C LEU A 232 10.30 -0.47 6.62
N ALA A 233 11.33 0.15 7.20
CA ALA A 233 11.24 1.52 7.71
C ALA A 233 10.96 2.51 6.57
N ARG A 234 11.63 2.37 5.42
CA ARG A 234 11.39 3.20 4.22
C ARG A 234 9.97 3.05 3.70
N ILE A 235 9.45 1.83 3.62
CA ILE A 235 8.06 1.55 3.21
C ILE A 235 7.08 2.31 4.10
N VAL A 236 7.24 2.22 5.42
CA VAL A 236 6.34 2.89 6.37
C VAL A 236 6.44 4.41 6.20
N HIS A 237 7.65 4.98 6.10
CA HIS A 237 7.84 6.41 5.88
C HIS A 237 7.18 6.92 4.58
N ILE A 238 7.33 6.19 3.47
CA ILE A 238 6.70 6.55 2.19
C ILE A 238 5.18 6.55 2.33
N VAL A 239 4.60 5.52 2.95
CA VAL A 239 3.15 5.44 3.14
C VAL A 239 2.64 6.54 4.07
N GLU A 240 3.33 6.81 5.18
CA GLU A 240 2.95 7.89 6.10
C GLU A 240 3.00 9.27 5.42
N ALA A 241 4.05 9.55 4.64
CA ALA A 241 4.17 10.79 3.87
C ALA A 241 3.07 10.95 2.81
N GLU A 242 2.72 9.88 2.10
CA GLU A 242 1.71 9.89 1.05
C GLU A 242 0.27 9.80 1.58
N GLN A 243 0.05 9.42 2.85
CA GLN A 243 -1.29 9.48 3.48
C GLN A 243 -1.91 10.89 3.49
N VAL A 244 -1.09 11.93 3.37
CA VAL A 244 -1.55 13.33 3.26
C VAL A 244 -2.25 13.59 1.93
N ARG A 245 -2.03 12.79 0.88
CA ARG A 245 -2.68 12.92 -0.43
C ARG A 245 -4.12 12.44 -0.37
N LYS A 246 -5.05 13.40 -0.35
CA LYS A 246 -6.49 13.14 -0.30
C LYS A 246 -7.01 12.63 -1.64
N GLY A 247 -7.79 11.55 -1.61
CA GLY A 247 -8.50 11.02 -2.77
C GLY A 247 -9.64 11.91 -3.25
N ALA A 248 -10.25 11.55 -4.40
CA ALA A 248 -11.33 12.31 -5.00
C ALA A 248 -12.58 12.37 -4.09
N SER A 249 -12.95 11.24 -3.49
CA SER A 249 -14.11 11.18 -2.57
C SER A 249 -13.87 11.98 -1.30
N GLN A 250 -12.65 11.98 -0.77
CA GLN A 250 -12.31 12.81 0.39
C GLN A 250 -12.32 14.29 0.04
N ARG A 251 -11.78 14.67 -1.13
CA ARG A 251 -11.87 16.05 -1.64
C ARG A 251 -13.31 16.50 -1.85
N LEU A 252 -14.16 15.59 -2.39
CA LEU A 252 -15.59 15.87 -2.56
C LEU A 252 -16.29 16.06 -1.21
N ALA A 253 -16.05 15.18 -0.24
CA ALA A 253 -16.59 15.32 1.11
C ALA A 253 -16.15 16.64 1.77
N ASP A 254 -14.87 17.01 1.66
CA ASP A 254 -14.34 18.28 2.16
C ASP A 254 -14.96 19.48 1.42
N CYS A 255 -15.15 19.38 0.09
CA CYS A 255 -15.74 20.45 -0.73
C CYS A 255 -17.21 20.69 -0.34
N ILE A 256 -17.95 19.64 0.02
CA ILE A 256 -19.32 19.74 0.53
C ILE A 256 -19.32 20.26 1.98
N ALA A 257 -18.49 19.70 2.85
CA ALA A 257 -18.48 20.03 4.27
C ALA A 257 -18.02 21.47 4.57
N ARG A 258 -17.04 22.01 3.81
CA ARG A 258 -16.50 23.35 4.03
C ARG A 258 -17.54 24.48 3.93
N PRO A 259 -18.35 24.60 2.86
CA PRO A 259 -19.39 25.61 2.76
C PRO A 259 -20.63 25.26 3.59
N LEU A 260 -20.85 23.96 3.88
CA LEU A 260 -22.05 23.48 4.55
C LEU A 260 -22.13 24.01 5.99
N VAL A 261 -21.03 23.97 6.75
CA VAL A 261 -21.03 24.41 8.16
C VAL A 261 -21.39 25.89 8.31
N PRO A 262 -20.76 26.86 7.60
CA PRO A 262 -21.19 28.26 7.62
C PRO A 262 -22.62 28.46 7.12
N SER A 263 -23.04 27.73 6.08
CA SER A 263 -24.40 27.83 5.52
C SER A 263 -25.46 27.38 6.53
N ILE A 264 -25.19 26.31 7.28
CA ILE A 264 -26.07 25.82 8.35
C ILE A 264 -26.20 26.88 9.45
N MET A 265 -25.09 27.51 9.86
CA MET A 265 -25.12 28.58 10.87
C MET A 265 -25.96 29.75 10.42
N ILE A 266 -25.79 30.20 9.18
CA ILE A 266 -26.60 31.27 8.59
C ILE A 266 -28.08 30.88 8.53
N ALA A 267 -28.38 29.67 8.07
CA ALA A 267 -29.74 29.16 8.00
C ALA A 267 -30.39 29.07 9.39
N ALA A 268 -29.68 28.56 10.39
CA ALA A 268 -30.16 28.51 11.78
C ALA A 268 -30.42 29.93 12.33
N ALA A 269 -29.54 30.87 12.07
CA ALA A 269 -29.74 32.27 12.48
C ALA A 269 -30.94 32.92 11.78
N LEU A 270 -31.16 32.62 10.48
CA LEU A 270 -32.34 33.08 9.75
C LEU A 270 -33.63 32.44 10.27
N ILE A 271 -33.63 31.13 10.58
CA ILE A 271 -34.78 30.44 11.17
C ILE A 271 -35.12 31.05 12.54
N ALA A 272 -34.13 31.24 13.40
CA ALA A 272 -34.33 31.87 14.69
C ALA A 272 -34.86 33.30 14.55
N GLY A 273 -34.24 34.15 13.69
CA GLY A 273 -34.61 35.55 13.50
C GLY A 273 -36.00 35.71 12.89
N THR A 274 -36.25 35.10 11.73
CA THR A 274 -37.55 35.24 11.03
C THR A 274 -38.67 34.58 11.84
N GLY A 275 -38.42 33.41 12.42
CA GLY A 275 -39.40 32.69 13.22
C GLY A 275 -39.77 33.44 14.52
N SER A 276 -38.81 34.12 15.16
CA SER A 276 -39.04 34.93 16.34
C SER A 276 -39.92 36.14 16.06
N VAL A 277 -39.90 36.66 14.83
CA VAL A 277 -40.78 37.77 14.40
C VAL A 277 -42.19 37.26 14.06
N LEU A 278 -42.32 36.05 13.52
CA LEU A 278 -43.57 35.50 13.05
C LEU A 278 -44.32 34.68 14.12
N GLY A 279 -43.67 34.28 15.23
CA GLY A 279 -44.24 33.43 16.24
C GLY A 279 -43.57 33.53 17.61
N ASN A 280 -43.63 32.46 18.42
CA ASN A 280 -42.98 32.40 19.73
C ASN A 280 -41.46 32.32 19.58
N PRO A 281 -40.68 33.31 20.04
CA PRO A 281 -39.22 33.31 19.88
C PRO A 281 -38.52 32.09 20.46
N LEU A 282 -38.94 31.58 21.62
CA LEU A 282 -38.31 30.42 22.27
C LEU A 282 -38.44 29.16 21.44
N VAL A 283 -39.60 28.93 20.83
CA VAL A 283 -39.85 27.75 19.96
C VAL A 283 -38.99 27.82 18.71
N TRP A 284 -38.84 28.98 18.10
CA TRP A 284 -38.05 29.12 16.87
C TRP A 284 -36.54 29.10 17.11
N ILE A 285 -36.08 29.57 18.26
CA ILE A 285 -34.69 29.43 18.69
C ILE A 285 -34.38 27.96 18.96
N GLU A 286 -35.25 27.22 19.64
CA GLU A 286 -35.12 25.80 19.86
C GLU A 286 -35.04 25.04 18.54
N ARG A 287 -35.98 25.26 17.60
CA ARG A 287 -35.96 24.65 16.27
C ARG A 287 -34.68 24.97 15.49
N ALA A 288 -34.18 26.18 15.56
CA ALA A 288 -32.93 26.57 14.94
C ALA A 288 -31.73 25.81 15.50
N LEU A 289 -31.69 25.58 16.81
CA LEU A 289 -30.66 24.76 17.44
C LEU A 289 -30.76 23.29 17.03
N VAL A 290 -31.99 22.74 16.94
CA VAL A 290 -32.21 21.37 16.46
C VAL A 290 -31.78 21.22 15.01
N VAL A 291 -32.10 22.17 14.13
CA VAL A 291 -31.68 22.18 12.72
C VAL A 291 -30.13 22.27 12.62
N LEU A 292 -29.51 23.06 13.47
CA LEU A 292 -28.05 23.22 13.50
C LEU A 292 -27.35 21.88 13.77
N VAL A 293 -27.90 21.08 14.67
CA VAL A 293 -27.39 19.73 14.97
C VAL A 293 -27.77 18.72 13.88
N ALA A 294 -29.04 18.75 13.42
CA ALA A 294 -29.54 17.83 12.39
C ALA A 294 -28.76 17.91 11.07
N ALA A 295 -28.28 19.09 10.73
CA ALA A 295 -27.55 19.35 9.50
C ALA A 295 -26.02 19.15 9.64
N ALA A 296 -25.51 18.84 10.83
CA ALA A 296 -24.07 18.67 11.06
C ALA A 296 -23.48 17.50 10.24
N PRO A 297 -22.41 17.70 9.48
CA PRO A 297 -21.88 16.67 8.57
C PRO A 297 -20.86 15.71 9.24
N CYS A 298 -21.04 15.32 10.51
CA CYS A 298 -20.10 14.50 11.27
C CYS A 298 -19.85 13.16 10.57
N ALA A 299 -20.91 12.41 10.30
CA ALA A 299 -20.81 11.12 9.64
C ALA A 299 -20.19 11.20 8.22
N LEU A 300 -20.42 12.33 7.50
CA LEU A 300 -19.82 12.57 6.19
C LEU A 300 -18.31 12.80 6.29
N ALA A 301 -17.86 13.55 7.30
CA ALA A 301 -16.45 13.88 7.49
C ALA A 301 -15.60 12.64 7.79
N ILE A 302 -16.15 11.66 8.53
CA ILE A 302 -15.44 10.43 8.92
C ILE A 302 -15.60 9.29 7.91
N ALA A 303 -16.64 9.31 7.06
CA ALA A 303 -17.02 8.23 6.15
C ALA A 303 -15.87 7.73 5.25
N VAL A 304 -15.10 8.66 4.68
CA VAL A 304 -13.99 8.34 3.77
C VAL A 304 -12.71 8.01 4.54
N PRO A 305 -12.20 8.84 5.47
CA PRO A 305 -10.95 8.56 6.18
C PRO A 305 -10.88 7.18 6.84
N VAL A 306 -11.91 6.78 7.59
CA VAL A 306 -11.94 5.47 8.26
C VAL A 306 -11.88 4.34 7.25
N THR A 307 -12.62 4.44 6.14
CA THR A 307 -12.61 3.42 5.09
C THR A 307 -11.25 3.32 4.41
N VAL A 308 -10.63 4.45 4.07
CA VAL A 308 -9.30 4.51 3.43
C VAL A 308 -8.25 3.86 4.32
N VAL A 309 -8.16 4.29 5.59
CA VAL A 309 -7.13 3.80 6.50
C VAL A 309 -7.34 2.30 6.79
N ALA A 310 -8.60 1.85 6.98
CA ALA A 310 -8.92 0.44 7.17
C ALA A 310 -8.51 -0.41 5.96
N SER A 311 -8.73 0.10 4.76
CA SER A 311 -8.43 -0.58 3.50
C SER A 311 -6.92 -0.69 3.27
N ILE A 312 -6.18 0.41 3.41
CA ILE A 312 -4.72 0.45 3.24
C ILE A 312 -4.04 -0.47 4.26
N GLY A 313 -4.45 -0.39 5.54
CA GLY A 313 -3.89 -1.26 6.58
C GLY A 313 -4.17 -2.75 6.36
N ALA A 314 -5.26 -3.11 5.69
CA ALA A 314 -5.54 -4.50 5.31
C ALA A 314 -4.69 -4.94 4.12
N ALA A 315 -4.56 -4.09 3.09
CA ALA A 315 -3.75 -4.35 1.90
C ALA A 315 -2.27 -4.55 2.27
N SER A 316 -1.73 -3.69 3.14
CA SER A 316 -0.33 -3.76 3.59
C SER A 316 0.01 -5.10 4.27
N ARG A 317 -0.92 -5.66 5.06
CA ARG A 317 -0.74 -6.99 5.69
C ARG A 317 -0.65 -8.14 4.69
N LEU A 318 -1.03 -7.92 3.45
CA LEU A 318 -0.97 -8.91 2.36
C LEU A 318 0.13 -8.58 1.35
N GLY A 319 1.10 -7.76 1.73
CA GLY A 319 2.18 -7.38 0.84
C GLY A 319 1.76 -6.43 -0.30
N VAL A 320 0.61 -5.77 -0.19
CA VAL A 320 0.16 -4.76 -1.15
C VAL A 320 0.25 -3.37 -0.53
N LEU A 321 1.22 -2.60 -0.95
CA LEU A 321 1.47 -1.25 -0.48
C LEU A 321 0.71 -0.25 -1.36
N ILE A 322 -0.22 0.51 -0.78
CA ILE A 322 -1.00 1.53 -1.48
C ILE A 322 -0.62 2.91 -0.94
N LYS A 323 -0.13 3.80 -1.78
CA LYS A 323 0.31 5.14 -1.41
C LYS A 323 -0.88 6.10 -1.25
N GLY A 324 -1.55 6.01 -0.11
CA GLY A 324 -2.59 6.95 0.30
C GLY A 324 -3.97 6.73 -0.31
N GLY A 325 -4.91 7.60 0.10
CA GLY A 325 -6.32 7.50 -0.29
C GLY A 325 -6.57 7.74 -1.78
N ALA A 326 -5.77 8.60 -2.40
CA ALA A 326 -5.90 8.89 -3.83
C ALA A 326 -5.59 7.65 -4.70
N ALA A 327 -4.50 6.94 -4.38
CA ALA A 327 -4.12 5.71 -5.07
C ALA A 327 -5.19 4.61 -4.87
N LEU A 328 -5.70 4.44 -3.63
CA LEU A 328 -6.77 3.47 -3.34
C LEU A 328 -8.04 3.76 -4.16
N GLU A 329 -8.47 5.00 -4.21
CA GLU A 329 -9.67 5.39 -4.97
C GLU A 329 -9.48 5.19 -6.47
N THR A 330 -8.32 5.60 -7.01
CA THR A 330 -7.98 5.42 -8.43
C THR A 330 -7.93 3.94 -8.78
N LEU A 331 -7.28 3.11 -7.96
CA LEU A 331 -7.23 1.65 -8.11
C LEU A 331 -8.64 1.05 -8.21
N GLY A 332 -9.60 1.55 -7.41
CA GLY A 332 -11.00 1.13 -7.45
C GLY A 332 -11.77 1.56 -8.71
N THR A 333 -11.22 2.45 -9.54
CA THR A 333 -11.84 2.91 -10.80
C THR A 333 -11.29 2.23 -12.04
N ILE A 334 -10.15 1.56 -11.96
CA ILE A 334 -9.45 0.95 -13.09
C ILE A 334 -10.36 0.02 -13.90
N ARG A 335 -10.19 0.07 -15.22
CA ARG A 335 -10.91 -0.73 -16.21
C ARG A 335 -9.97 -1.44 -17.19
N ALA A 336 -8.79 -0.87 -17.45
CA ALA A 336 -7.76 -1.48 -18.27
C ALA A 336 -6.48 -1.71 -17.44
N VAL A 337 -5.79 -2.81 -17.73
CA VAL A 337 -4.51 -3.18 -17.11
C VAL A 337 -3.52 -3.43 -18.24
N ALA A 338 -2.50 -2.57 -18.33
CA ALA A 338 -1.35 -2.77 -19.20
C ALA A 338 -0.27 -3.49 -18.39
N LEU A 339 0.16 -4.65 -18.85
CA LEU A 339 1.16 -5.49 -18.19
C LEU A 339 2.46 -5.43 -18.98
N ASP A 340 3.56 -5.09 -18.32
CA ASP A 340 4.87 -5.37 -18.89
C ASP A 340 5.12 -6.88 -18.94
N LYS A 341 5.98 -7.31 -19.85
CA LYS A 341 6.36 -8.71 -19.95
C LYS A 341 7.39 -9.07 -18.88
N THR A 342 8.54 -8.40 -18.90
CA THR A 342 9.75 -8.80 -18.17
C THR A 342 9.65 -8.44 -16.69
N GLY A 343 9.87 -9.40 -15.79
CA GLY A 343 9.74 -9.19 -14.35
C GLY A 343 8.30 -9.06 -13.85
N THR A 344 7.31 -8.97 -14.74
CA THR A 344 5.87 -8.87 -14.42
C THR A 344 5.15 -10.17 -14.79
N LEU A 345 4.89 -10.42 -16.07
CA LEU A 345 4.30 -11.68 -16.53
C LEU A 345 5.31 -12.83 -16.45
N THR A 346 6.60 -12.54 -16.58
CA THR A 346 7.70 -13.50 -16.47
C THR A 346 8.44 -13.31 -15.14
N ALA A 347 9.17 -14.37 -14.74
CA ALA A 347 9.90 -14.37 -13.47
C ALA A 347 11.25 -13.61 -13.52
N ASN A 348 11.63 -13.03 -14.67
CA ASN A 348 12.95 -12.44 -14.93
C ASN A 348 14.10 -13.44 -14.65
N ARG A 349 13.83 -14.72 -14.95
CA ARG A 349 14.80 -15.83 -14.83
C ARG A 349 14.91 -16.52 -16.17
N PRO A 350 15.68 -15.98 -17.12
CA PRO A 350 15.87 -16.60 -18.41
C PRO A 350 16.59 -17.95 -18.26
N VAL A 351 16.14 -18.93 -19.01
CA VAL A 351 16.72 -20.29 -19.05
C VAL A 351 17.04 -20.69 -20.49
N VAL A 352 18.08 -21.49 -20.66
CA VAL A 352 18.39 -22.13 -21.95
C VAL A 352 17.39 -23.27 -22.16
N ILE A 353 16.51 -23.14 -23.16
CA ILE A 353 15.47 -24.12 -23.46
C ILE A 353 15.87 -25.08 -24.57
N ASP A 354 16.73 -24.64 -25.50
CA ASP A 354 17.20 -25.44 -26.60
C ASP A 354 18.60 -25.00 -27.08
N VAL A 355 19.35 -25.92 -27.65
CA VAL A 355 20.66 -25.68 -28.30
C VAL A 355 20.73 -26.49 -29.57
N ALA A 356 20.70 -25.81 -30.71
CA ALA A 356 20.95 -26.42 -32.01
C ALA A 356 22.45 -26.30 -32.35
N THR A 357 23.03 -27.37 -32.87
CA THR A 357 24.46 -27.45 -33.21
C THR A 357 24.65 -27.69 -34.69
N THR A 358 25.74 -27.17 -35.26
CA THR A 358 26.18 -27.51 -36.61
C THR A 358 26.95 -28.86 -36.62
N ASN A 359 27.15 -29.45 -37.81
CA ASN A 359 27.89 -30.72 -37.97
C ASN A 359 29.32 -30.59 -37.42
N GLY A 360 29.59 -31.37 -36.34
CA GLY A 360 30.90 -31.42 -35.69
C GLY A 360 31.06 -30.68 -34.38
N ALA A 361 30.08 -29.85 -33.98
CA ALA A 361 30.03 -29.24 -32.65
C ALA A 361 29.09 -29.99 -31.71
N THR A 362 29.42 -30.04 -30.42
CA THR A 362 28.55 -30.62 -29.39
C THR A 362 27.80 -29.50 -28.64
N ARG A 363 26.68 -29.88 -27.99
CA ARG A 363 25.91 -28.98 -27.14
C ARG A 363 26.80 -28.33 -26.05
N GLU A 364 27.64 -29.15 -25.44
CA GLU A 364 28.55 -28.73 -24.37
C GLU A 364 29.58 -27.72 -24.88
N GLU A 365 30.08 -27.91 -26.11
CA GLU A 365 31.05 -27.01 -26.75
C GLU A 365 30.39 -25.65 -27.05
N VAL A 366 29.18 -25.65 -27.60
CA VAL A 366 28.45 -24.41 -27.89
C VAL A 366 28.21 -23.62 -26.60
N LEU A 367 27.74 -24.27 -25.53
CA LEU A 367 27.50 -23.65 -24.23
C LEU A 367 28.79 -23.20 -23.56
N ALA A 368 29.88 -23.96 -23.67
CA ALA A 368 31.18 -23.57 -23.09
C ALA A 368 31.74 -22.30 -23.73
N VAL A 369 31.69 -22.19 -25.07
CA VAL A 369 32.13 -21.00 -25.78
C VAL A 369 31.28 -19.79 -25.46
N ALA A 370 29.97 -19.95 -25.37
CA ALA A 370 29.05 -18.90 -24.98
C ALA A 370 29.31 -18.44 -23.52
N ALA A 371 29.46 -19.38 -22.59
CA ALA A 371 29.76 -19.08 -21.19
C ALA A 371 31.12 -18.40 -21.01
N ALA A 372 32.12 -18.76 -21.82
CA ALA A 372 33.43 -18.10 -21.77
C ALA A 372 33.33 -16.61 -22.12
N LEU A 373 32.48 -16.22 -23.08
CA LEU A 373 32.25 -14.82 -23.45
C LEU A 373 31.40 -14.09 -22.41
N GLU A 374 30.39 -14.78 -21.83
CA GLU A 374 29.46 -14.21 -20.89
C GLU A 374 29.96 -14.22 -19.42
N ALA A 375 31.12 -14.82 -19.15
CA ALA A 375 31.65 -15.00 -17.79
C ALA A 375 31.84 -13.70 -16.98
N ARG A 376 31.87 -12.54 -17.64
CA ARG A 376 31.98 -11.20 -17.02
C ARG A 376 30.88 -10.24 -17.48
N SER A 377 29.83 -10.76 -18.08
CA SER A 377 28.69 -10.00 -18.58
C SER A 377 27.62 -9.91 -17.48
N GLU A 378 27.05 -8.74 -17.31
CA GLU A 378 25.88 -8.52 -16.42
C GLU A 378 24.56 -8.65 -17.19
N HIS A 379 24.59 -9.08 -18.45
CA HIS A 379 23.39 -9.21 -19.26
C HIS A 379 22.52 -10.37 -18.77
N PRO A 380 21.18 -10.26 -18.73
CA PRO A 380 20.29 -11.34 -18.27
C PRO A 380 20.50 -12.68 -19.00
N LEU A 381 20.86 -12.66 -20.29
CA LEU A 381 21.17 -13.86 -21.05
C LEU A 381 22.42 -14.59 -20.53
N ALA A 382 23.37 -13.88 -19.93
CA ALA A 382 24.58 -14.46 -19.36
C ALA A 382 24.24 -15.41 -18.21
N VAL A 383 23.30 -15.03 -17.34
CA VAL A 383 22.84 -15.86 -16.21
C VAL A 383 22.32 -17.21 -16.72
N ALA A 384 21.49 -17.18 -17.78
CA ALA A 384 20.93 -18.40 -18.37
C ALA A 384 22.02 -19.33 -18.97
N VAL A 385 22.98 -18.74 -19.70
CA VAL A 385 24.05 -19.49 -20.35
C VAL A 385 25.00 -20.08 -19.31
N LEU A 386 25.39 -19.27 -18.31
CA LEU A 386 26.29 -19.72 -17.23
C LEU A 386 25.65 -20.81 -16.36
N ALA A 387 24.34 -20.73 -16.10
CA ALA A 387 23.61 -21.78 -15.37
C ALA A 387 23.47 -23.08 -16.17
N ALA A 388 23.55 -23.04 -17.51
CA ALA A 388 23.37 -24.21 -18.38
C ALA A 388 24.64 -25.01 -18.58
N THR A 389 25.80 -24.60 -18.07
CA THR A 389 27.09 -25.29 -18.23
C THR A 389 27.95 -25.20 -16.97
N GLN A 390 28.84 -26.18 -16.79
CA GLN A 390 29.85 -26.17 -15.72
C GLN A 390 31.21 -25.60 -16.20
N ALA A 391 31.28 -25.08 -17.43
CA ALA A 391 32.52 -24.54 -17.98
C ALA A 391 32.93 -23.27 -17.22
N THR A 392 34.19 -23.21 -16.78
CA THR A 392 34.72 -22.10 -15.93
C THR A 392 35.76 -21.23 -16.63
N THR A 393 36.16 -21.58 -17.85
CA THR A 393 37.21 -20.83 -18.60
C THR A 393 36.61 -19.57 -19.17
N ALA A 394 37.13 -18.40 -18.76
CA ALA A 394 36.70 -17.11 -19.30
C ALA A 394 37.50 -16.75 -20.56
N ALA A 395 36.84 -16.16 -21.55
CA ALA A 395 37.51 -15.59 -22.74
C ALA A 395 38.30 -14.34 -22.37
N SER A 396 39.38 -14.07 -23.14
CA SER A 396 40.17 -12.83 -23.06
C SER A 396 39.67 -11.81 -24.09
N ASP A 397 40.04 -10.54 -23.88
CA ASP A 397 39.75 -9.42 -24.79
C ASP A 397 38.26 -9.31 -25.18
N VAL A 398 37.39 -9.58 -24.24
CA VAL A 398 35.93 -9.55 -24.49
C VAL A 398 35.46 -8.10 -24.66
N GLN A 399 34.82 -7.83 -25.78
CA GLN A 399 34.25 -6.54 -26.15
C GLN A 399 32.77 -6.68 -26.49
N ALA A 400 31.94 -5.82 -25.93
CA ALA A 400 30.54 -5.72 -26.29
C ALA A 400 30.37 -4.89 -27.57
N VAL A 401 29.62 -5.42 -28.53
CA VAL A 401 29.20 -4.72 -29.73
C VAL A 401 27.75 -4.27 -29.52
N PRO A 402 27.49 -2.97 -29.30
CA PRO A 402 26.15 -2.50 -28.94
C PRO A 402 25.08 -2.93 -29.96
N GLY A 403 24.02 -3.53 -29.49
CA GLY A 403 22.90 -4.02 -30.29
C GLY A 403 23.22 -5.24 -31.18
N ALA A 404 24.37 -5.88 -31.02
CA ALA A 404 24.79 -7.03 -31.83
C ALA A 404 25.18 -8.25 -30.99
N GLY A 405 26.13 -8.11 -30.04
CA GLY A 405 26.58 -9.24 -29.23
C GLY A 405 27.95 -9.02 -28.60
N LEU A 406 28.69 -10.09 -28.37
CA LEU A 406 30.01 -10.13 -27.77
C LEU A 406 31.04 -10.71 -28.75
N ILE A 407 32.27 -10.20 -28.70
CA ILE A 407 33.44 -10.74 -29.40
C ILE A 407 34.58 -10.89 -28.40
N GLY A 408 35.36 -11.96 -28.49
CA GLY A 408 36.50 -12.19 -27.61
C GLY A 408 37.44 -13.25 -28.15
N ARG A 409 38.42 -13.69 -27.34
CA ARG A 409 39.34 -14.75 -27.67
C ARG A 409 39.29 -15.88 -26.64
N LEU A 410 39.17 -17.13 -27.12
CA LEU A 410 39.23 -18.33 -26.32
C LEU A 410 40.32 -19.26 -26.93
N ASP A 411 41.32 -19.63 -26.16
CA ASP A 411 42.46 -20.42 -26.60
C ASP A 411 43.13 -19.89 -27.87
N GLY A 412 43.27 -18.55 -27.96
CA GLY A 412 43.89 -17.83 -29.10
C GLY A 412 42.99 -17.67 -30.32
N ARG A 413 41.81 -18.33 -30.36
CA ARG A 413 40.83 -18.25 -31.45
C ARG A 413 39.82 -17.15 -31.21
N VAL A 414 39.35 -16.50 -32.27
CA VAL A 414 38.28 -15.50 -32.18
C VAL A 414 36.94 -16.18 -31.98
N VAL A 415 36.22 -15.77 -30.96
CA VAL A 415 34.87 -16.27 -30.65
C VAL A 415 33.87 -15.12 -30.64
N ARG A 416 32.69 -15.36 -31.16
CA ARG A 416 31.58 -14.40 -31.21
C ARG A 416 30.28 -15.02 -30.70
N LEU A 417 29.50 -14.23 -29.97
CA LEU A 417 28.16 -14.57 -29.49
C LEU A 417 27.24 -13.42 -29.85
N GLY A 418 26.17 -13.64 -30.58
CA GLY A 418 25.31 -12.54 -30.93
C GLY A 418 24.00 -12.91 -31.65
N ARG A 419 23.22 -11.87 -31.95
CA ARG A 419 21.92 -12.04 -32.58
C ARG A 419 22.02 -12.51 -34.03
N PRO A 420 20.96 -13.23 -34.52
CA PRO A 420 20.79 -13.46 -35.96
C PRO A 420 20.73 -12.13 -36.73
N GLY A 421 21.38 -12.10 -37.89
CA GLY A 421 21.52 -10.91 -38.70
C GLY A 421 22.83 -10.13 -38.45
N TRP A 422 23.46 -10.23 -37.27
CA TRP A 422 24.86 -9.84 -37.07
C TRP A 422 25.79 -11.02 -37.31
N LEU A 423 25.39 -12.22 -36.80
CA LEU A 423 25.99 -13.49 -37.22
C LEU A 423 25.05 -14.15 -38.21
N ASP A 424 25.64 -14.87 -39.19
CA ASP A 424 24.85 -15.64 -40.17
C ASP A 424 24.44 -16.97 -39.57
N ALA A 425 23.13 -17.23 -39.58
CA ALA A 425 22.58 -18.49 -39.06
C ALA A 425 22.88 -19.70 -39.98
N ALA A 426 23.28 -19.44 -41.23
CA ALA A 426 23.67 -20.45 -42.20
C ALA A 426 22.67 -21.67 -42.24
N GLU A 427 23.17 -22.89 -42.00
CA GLU A 427 22.36 -24.13 -41.99
C GLU A 427 21.35 -24.23 -40.84
N LEU A 428 21.46 -23.38 -39.81
CA LEU A 428 20.52 -23.34 -38.67
C LEU A 428 19.40 -22.30 -38.83
N ALA A 429 19.28 -21.64 -39.98
CA ALA A 429 18.30 -20.56 -40.19
C ALA A 429 16.86 -21.00 -39.89
N ASP A 430 16.46 -22.19 -40.35
CA ASP A 430 15.11 -22.73 -40.07
C ASP A 430 14.93 -23.08 -38.59
N HIS A 431 15.97 -23.61 -37.94
CA HIS A 431 15.96 -23.89 -36.50
C HIS A 431 15.84 -22.63 -35.67
N VAL A 432 16.62 -21.61 -36.01
CA VAL A 432 16.56 -20.28 -35.36
C VAL A 432 15.18 -19.66 -35.52
N ALA A 433 14.59 -19.75 -36.71
CA ALA A 433 13.23 -19.30 -36.95
C ALA A 433 12.19 -20.05 -36.08
N CYS A 434 12.35 -21.38 -35.94
CA CYS A 434 11.52 -22.20 -35.06
C CYS A 434 11.66 -21.80 -33.58
N MET A 435 12.92 -21.59 -33.09
CA MET A 435 13.18 -21.10 -31.74
C MET A 435 12.49 -19.77 -31.48
N GLN A 436 12.59 -18.82 -32.41
CA GLN A 436 11.95 -17.52 -32.31
C GLN A 436 10.41 -17.61 -32.33
N GLN A 437 9.85 -18.48 -33.19
CA GLN A 437 8.40 -18.73 -33.23
C GLN A 437 7.88 -19.39 -31.95
N ALA A 438 8.75 -20.18 -31.27
CA ALA A 438 8.44 -20.75 -29.96
C ALA A 438 8.57 -19.73 -28.81
N GLY A 439 8.86 -18.46 -29.10
CA GLY A 439 8.96 -17.39 -28.10
C GLY A 439 10.32 -17.29 -27.41
N ALA A 440 11.39 -17.86 -28.01
CA ALA A 440 12.74 -17.74 -27.45
C ALA A 440 13.57 -16.64 -28.13
N THR A 441 14.48 -16.07 -27.38
CA THR A 441 15.57 -15.26 -27.93
C THR A 441 16.66 -16.20 -28.40
N ALA A 442 16.93 -16.21 -29.71
CA ALA A 442 18.00 -17.02 -30.29
C ALA A 442 19.30 -16.21 -30.35
N VAL A 443 20.39 -16.76 -29.84
CA VAL A 443 21.75 -16.25 -29.96
C VAL A 443 22.63 -17.27 -30.65
N LEU A 444 23.46 -16.79 -31.59
CA LEU A 444 24.38 -17.61 -32.38
C LEU A 444 25.77 -17.59 -31.75
N VAL A 445 26.45 -18.72 -31.80
CA VAL A 445 27.81 -18.91 -31.30
C VAL A 445 28.72 -19.25 -32.46
N GLU A 446 29.79 -18.53 -32.59
CA GLU A 446 30.74 -18.69 -33.70
C GLU A 446 32.18 -18.74 -33.18
N ARG A 447 33.03 -19.53 -33.85
CA ARG A 447 34.48 -19.59 -33.65
C ARG A 447 35.19 -19.52 -34.99
N ASP A 448 36.16 -18.59 -35.11
CA ASP A 448 36.95 -18.34 -36.33
C ASP A 448 36.06 -18.25 -37.60
N GLN A 449 34.96 -17.53 -37.54
CA GLN A 449 33.96 -17.34 -38.60
C GLN A 449 33.20 -18.62 -38.98
N GLN A 450 33.27 -19.69 -38.17
CA GLN A 450 32.44 -20.87 -38.33
C GLN A 450 31.38 -20.92 -37.27
N LEU A 451 30.13 -21.06 -37.71
CA LEU A 451 28.98 -21.24 -36.81
C LEU A 451 29.12 -22.55 -36.07
N LEU A 452 29.08 -22.53 -34.74
CA LEU A 452 29.06 -23.70 -33.87
C LEU A 452 27.63 -24.14 -33.55
N GLY A 453 26.76 -23.13 -33.31
CA GLY A 453 25.39 -23.44 -32.95
C GLY A 453 24.58 -22.20 -32.61
N ALA A 454 23.33 -22.45 -32.25
CA ALA A 454 22.36 -21.48 -31.77
C ALA A 454 21.83 -21.88 -30.41
N ILE A 455 21.73 -20.94 -29.50
CA ILE A 455 21.18 -21.15 -28.15
C ILE A 455 19.84 -20.41 -28.09
N ALA A 456 18.79 -21.12 -27.70
CA ALA A 456 17.47 -20.54 -27.41
C ALA A 456 17.36 -20.26 -25.91
N VAL A 457 17.20 -18.98 -25.57
CA VAL A 457 16.99 -18.53 -24.20
C VAL A 457 15.60 -17.93 -24.12
N ARG A 458 14.84 -18.29 -23.10
CA ARG A 458 13.51 -17.77 -22.86
C ARG A 458 13.32 -17.44 -21.39
N ASP A 459 12.71 -16.30 -21.13
CA ASP A 459 12.20 -15.96 -19.81
C ASP A 459 10.80 -16.58 -19.66
N GLU A 460 10.65 -17.48 -18.70
CA GLU A 460 9.44 -18.26 -18.54
C GLU A 460 8.32 -17.43 -17.92
N LEU A 461 7.09 -17.65 -18.41
CA LEU A 461 5.89 -17.10 -17.78
C LEU A 461 5.78 -17.61 -16.34
N ARG A 462 5.33 -16.73 -15.45
CA ARG A 462 4.97 -17.14 -14.10
C ARG A 462 3.88 -18.20 -14.16
N PRO A 463 3.93 -19.24 -13.30
CA PRO A 463 2.94 -20.31 -13.32
C PRO A 463 1.49 -19.81 -13.18
N GLU A 464 1.30 -18.73 -12.43
CA GLU A 464 0.01 -18.10 -12.16
C GLU A 464 -0.43 -17.08 -13.23
N ALA A 465 0.41 -16.73 -14.21
CA ALA A 465 0.14 -15.65 -15.16
C ALA A 465 -1.16 -15.86 -15.94
N ALA A 466 -1.39 -17.05 -16.47
CA ALA A 466 -2.60 -17.38 -17.23
C ALA A 466 -3.87 -17.32 -16.36
N GLU A 467 -3.80 -17.80 -15.12
CA GLU A 467 -4.90 -17.74 -14.15
C GLU A 467 -5.25 -16.27 -13.82
N VAL A 468 -4.23 -15.45 -13.56
CA VAL A 468 -4.39 -14.03 -13.24
C VAL A 468 -5.01 -13.27 -14.40
N VAL A 469 -4.54 -13.49 -15.63
CA VAL A 469 -5.09 -12.85 -16.83
C VAL A 469 -6.55 -13.27 -17.04
N ALA A 470 -6.88 -14.54 -16.89
CA ALA A 470 -8.26 -15.04 -16.98
C ALA A 470 -9.14 -14.42 -15.88
N GLY A 471 -8.63 -14.30 -14.65
CA GLY A 471 -9.30 -13.65 -13.53
C GLY A 471 -9.56 -12.17 -13.78
N LEU A 472 -8.59 -11.42 -14.30
CA LEU A 472 -8.74 -10.02 -14.68
C LEU A 472 -9.82 -9.85 -15.77
N ARG A 473 -9.78 -10.67 -16.83
CA ARG A 473 -10.79 -10.64 -17.91
C ARG A 473 -12.19 -10.95 -17.39
N THR A 474 -12.34 -11.96 -16.55
CA THR A 474 -13.61 -12.31 -15.89
C THR A 474 -14.10 -11.18 -14.99
N GLY A 475 -13.20 -10.46 -14.32
CA GLY A 475 -13.46 -9.26 -13.53
C GLY A 475 -13.83 -8.02 -14.37
N GLY A 476 -13.88 -8.16 -15.72
CA GLY A 476 -14.25 -7.10 -16.65
C GLY A 476 -13.14 -6.09 -16.92
N TYR A 477 -11.87 -6.46 -16.72
CA TYR A 477 -10.73 -5.65 -17.10
C TYR A 477 -10.28 -5.96 -18.53
N GLN A 478 -9.93 -4.92 -19.27
CA GLN A 478 -9.19 -5.07 -20.52
C GLN A 478 -7.72 -5.28 -20.21
N VAL A 479 -7.12 -6.36 -20.70
CA VAL A 479 -5.72 -6.70 -20.45
C VAL A 479 -4.93 -6.52 -21.73
N THR A 480 -3.81 -5.77 -21.64
CA THR A 480 -2.91 -5.49 -22.77
C THR A 480 -1.46 -5.80 -22.34
N MET A 481 -0.71 -6.51 -23.16
CA MET A 481 0.72 -6.76 -22.93
C MET A 481 1.58 -5.76 -23.69
N LEU A 482 2.57 -5.18 -23.01
CA LEU A 482 3.57 -4.26 -23.58
C LEU A 482 4.95 -4.90 -23.46
N THR A 483 5.73 -4.93 -24.54
CA THR A 483 7.07 -5.52 -24.51
C THR A 483 8.00 -4.90 -25.57
N GLY A 484 9.30 -4.88 -25.25
CA GLY A 484 10.36 -4.54 -26.22
C GLY A 484 10.77 -5.73 -27.11
N ASP A 485 10.26 -6.93 -26.87
CA ASP A 485 10.59 -8.12 -27.65
C ASP A 485 10.02 -8.03 -29.07
N ASN A 486 10.54 -8.88 -29.95
CA ASN A 486 10.01 -9.02 -31.30
C ASN A 486 8.57 -9.59 -31.31
N HIS A 487 7.85 -9.34 -32.40
CA HIS A 487 6.45 -9.72 -32.56
C HIS A 487 6.18 -11.23 -32.36
N ALA A 488 7.07 -12.11 -32.82
CA ALA A 488 6.88 -13.55 -32.73
C ALA A 488 6.95 -14.03 -31.27
N THR A 489 7.98 -13.60 -30.54
CA THR A 489 8.14 -13.91 -29.11
C THR A 489 6.99 -13.35 -28.28
N ALA A 490 6.60 -12.11 -28.53
CA ALA A 490 5.50 -11.48 -27.82
C ALA A 490 4.16 -12.18 -28.05
N ALA A 491 3.84 -12.54 -29.31
CA ALA A 491 2.62 -13.25 -29.66
C ALA A 491 2.55 -14.64 -29.01
N ALA A 492 3.66 -15.39 -29.00
CA ALA A 492 3.72 -16.72 -28.40
C ALA A 492 3.47 -16.69 -26.89
N LEU A 493 4.11 -15.76 -26.16
CA LEU A 493 3.91 -15.59 -24.71
C LEU A 493 2.51 -15.10 -24.39
N ALA A 494 1.98 -14.14 -25.13
CA ALA A 494 0.64 -13.64 -24.94
C ALA A 494 -0.43 -14.72 -25.15
N ALA A 495 -0.28 -15.56 -26.17
CA ALA A 495 -1.16 -16.70 -26.40
C ALA A 495 -1.15 -17.69 -25.22
N GLN A 496 0.02 -17.98 -24.64
CA GLN A 496 0.16 -18.80 -23.44
C GLN A 496 -0.49 -18.16 -22.21
N ALA A 497 -0.37 -16.84 -22.04
CA ALA A 497 -0.99 -16.09 -20.97
C ALA A 497 -2.49 -15.82 -21.18
N GLY A 498 -3.04 -16.04 -22.38
CA GLY A 498 -4.44 -15.73 -22.73
C GLY A 498 -4.71 -14.24 -22.97
N ILE A 499 -3.68 -13.47 -23.38
CA ILE A 499 -3.78 -12.04 -23.70
C ILE A 499 -3.98 -11.85 -25.19
N GLU A 500 -5.04 -11.12 -25.59
CA GLU A 500 -5.37 -10.86 -26.99
C GLU A 500 -4.71 -9.61 -27.55
N GLN A 501 -4.51 -8.60 -26.71
CA GLN A 501 -3.93 -7.32 -27.12
C GLN A 501 -2.45 -7.26 -26.74
N VAL A 502 -1.59 -7.21 -27.75
CA VAL A 502 -0.15 -7.23 -27.62
C VAL A 502 0.48 -6.13 -28.45
N HIS A 503 1.39 -5.39 -27.83
CA HIS A 503 2.25 -4.42 -28.50
C HIS A 503 3.71 -4.81 -28.25
N ALA A 504 4.41 -5.09 -29.33
CA ALA A 504 5.79 -5.56 -29.35
C ALA A 504 6.75 -4.48 -29.90
N GLU A 505 8.06 -4.73 -29.78
CA GLU A 505 9.15 -3.87 -30.28
C GLU A 505 9.11 -2.43 -29.74
N LEU A 506 8.56 -2.25 -28.54
CA LEU A 506 8.40 -0.96 -27.89
C LEU A 506 9.67 -0.50 -27.18
N ARG A 507 10.07 0.74 -27.40
CA ARG A 507 11.01 1.44 -26.54
C ARG A 507 10.30 1.97 -25.28
N PRO A 508 11.02 2.32 -24.21
CA PRO A 508 10.40 2.85 -22.99
C PRO A 508 9.48 4.05 -23.25
N GLU A 509 9.85 4.94 -24.19
CA GLU A 509 9.07 6.11 -24.59
C GLU A 509 7.77 5.70 -25.32
N ASP A 510 7.84 4.68 -26.20
CA ASP A 510 6.69 4.15 -26.93
C ASP A 510 5.69 3.50 -25.98
N LYS A 511 6.18 2.78 -24.94
CA LYS A 511 5.34 2.22 -23.87
C LYS A 511 4.57 3.34 -23.15
N ALA A 512 5.25 4.42 -22.74
CA ALA A 512 4.62 5.54 -22.04
C ALA A 512 3.55 6.21 -22.91
N HIS A 513 3.84 6.43 -24.21
CA HIS A 513 2.89 7.01 -25.16
C HIS A 513 1.67 6.13 -25.35
N LEU A 514 1.85 4.82 -25.46
CA LEU A 514 0.75 3.87 -25.61
C LEU A 514 -0.13 3.78 -24.36
N VAL A 515 0.48 3.79 -23.17
CA VAL A 515 -0.24 3.84 -21.90
C VAL A 515 -1.07 5.12 -21.81
N ALA A 516 -0.52 6.27 -22.21
CA ALA A 516 -1.27 7.53 -22.28
C ALA A 516 -2.46 7.46 -23.25
N GLN A 517 -2.34 6.76 -24.38
CA GLN A 517 -3.47 6.51 -25.30
C GLN A 517 -4.54 5.61 -24.68
N LEU A 518 -4.16 4.55 -23.97
CA LEU A 518 -5.11 3.69 -23.25
C LEU A 518 -5.84 4.48 -22.17
N ARG A 519 -5.11 5.27 -21.38
CA ARG A 519 -5.65 6.18 -20.36
C ARG A 519 -6.68 7.16 -20.91
N ALA A 520 -6.46 7.70 -22.11
CA ALA A 520 -7.42 8.60 -22.75
C ALA A 520 -8.76 7.95 -23.08
N ARG A 521 -8.81 6.61 -23.19
CA ARG A 521 -10.03 5.85 -23.49
C ARG A 521 -10.77 5.40 -22.25
N GLN A 522 -10.03 4.94 -21.22
CA GLN A 522 -10.57 4.44 -19.96
C GLN A 522 -9.52 4.44 -18.86
N PRO A 523 -9.93 4.46 -17.58
CA PRO A 523 -8.99 4.40 -16.45
C PRO A 523 -8.08 3.19 -16.55
N THR A 524 -6.78 3.43 -16.66
CA THR A 524 -5.75 2.44 -16.98
C THR A 524 -4.70 2.35 -15.89
N ALA A 525 -4.41 1.13 -15.43
CA ALA A 525 -3.24 0.82 -14.62
C ALA A 525 -2.11 0.28 -15.50
N MET A 526 -0.87 0.70 -15.25
CA MET A 526 0.34 0.08 -15.78
C MET A 526 1.01 -0.75 -14.67
N VAL A 527 1.37 -1.99 -14.99
CA VAL A 527 2.07 -2.91 -14.09
C VAL A 527 3.43 -3.24 -14.69
N GLY A 528 4.49 -3.01 -13.93
CA GLY A 528 5.88 -3.22 -14.38
C GLY A 528 6.83 -3.47 -13.22
N ASP A 529 8.14 -3.62 -13.49
CA ASP A 529 9.18 -3.83 -12.49
C ASP A 529 9.64 -2.52 -11.80
N GLY A 530 9.21 -1.37 -12.31
CA GLY A 530 9.52 -0.05 -11.75
C GLY A 530 10.87 0.54 -12.14
N VAL A 531 11.76 -0.22 -12.77
CA VAL A 531 13.09 0.25 -13.17
C VAL A 531 13.08 0.75 -14.63
N ASN A 532 12.71 -0.15 -15.54
CA ASN A 532 12.69 0.16 -16.99
C ASN A 532 11.37 0.82 -17.41
N ASP A 533 10.32 0.61 -16.67
CA ASP A 533 8.96 1.04 -17.00
C ASP A 533 8.52 2.31 -16.26
N ALA A 534 9.42 2.97 -15.51
CA ALA A 534 9.12 4.18 -14.76
C ALA A 534 8.37 5.25 -15.58
N PRO A 535 8.74 5.56 -16.85
CA PRO A 535 7.98 6.49 -17.67
C PRO A 535 6.55 6.00 -18.00
N ALA A 536 6.38 4.69 -18.22
CA ALA A 536 5.08 4.10 -18.53
C ALA A 536 4.18 4.03 -17.27
N LEU A 537 4.74 3.71 -16.10
CA LEU A 537 4.05 3.77 -14.80
C LEU A 537 3.52 5.18 -14.52
N ALA A 538 4.35 6.20 -14.73
CA ALA A 538 3.97 7.60 -14.54
C ALA A 538 2.93 8.10 -15.56
N ALA A 539 2.86 7.53 -16.77
CA ALA A 539 1.91 7.91 -17.81
C ALA A 539 0.49 7.34 -17.56
N ALA A 540 0.35 6.29 -16.74
CA ALA A 540 -0.93 5.68 -16.40
C ALA A 540 -1.78 6.56 -15.46
N ASP A 541 -3.05 6.17 -15.23
CA ASP A 541 -3.82 6.71 -14.11
C ASP A 541 -3.29 6.18 -12.77
N LEU A 542 -2.72 4.98 -12.80
CA LEU A 542 -2.12 4.31 -11.64
C LEU A 542 -0.95 3.44 -12.06
N GLY A 543 0.22 3.70 -11.50
CA GLY A 543 1.40 2.84 -11.62
C GLY A 543 1.41 1.77 -10.53
N ILE A 544 1.66 0.50 -10.92
CA ILE A 544 1.79 -0.64 -10.01
C ILE A 544 3.14 -1.29 -10.23
N ALA A 545 4.00 -1.30 -9.21
CA ALA A 545 5.30 -1.98 -9.25
C ALA A 545 5.19 -3.41 -8.71
N MET A 546 5.83 -4.36 -9.41
CA MET A 546 5.97 -5.76 -8.99
C MET A 546 7.33 -5.99 -8.31
N GLY A 547 7.36 -6.90 -7.31
CA GLY A 547 8.61 -7.31 -6.67
C GLY A 547 9.38 -6.15 -6.04
N ALA A 548 8.66 -5.18 -5.47
CA ALA A 548 9.20 -3.91 -5.01
C ALA A 548 10.19 -4.03 -3.82
N MET A 549 10.29 -5.20 -3.18
CA MET A 549 11.33 -5.45 -2.18
C MET A 549 12.72 -5.41 -2.83
N GLY A 550 13.58 -4.51 -2.33
CA GLY A 550 14.96 -4.36 -2.81
C GLY A 550 15.16 -3.30 -3.89
N THR A 551 14.12 -2.70 -4.46
CA THR A 551 14.25 -1.63 -5.46
C THR A 551 13.56 -0.35 -5.01
N ASP A 552 14.36 0.58 -4.48
CA ASP A 552 13.86 1.89 -4.03
C ASP A 552 13.15 2.65 -5.16
N VAL A 553 13.68 2.56 -6.38
CA VAL A 553 13.13 3.24 -7.56
C VAL A 553 11.70 2.77 -7.88
N ALA A 554 11.43 1.46 -7.78
CA ALA A 554 10.11 0.91 -8.02
C ALA A 554 9.09 1.40 -6.97
N ILE A 555 9.52 1.41 -5.68
CA ILE A 555 8.67 1.91 -4.60
C ILE A 555 8.41 3.41 -4.77
N GLU A 556 9.40 4.22 -5.15
CA GLU A 556 9.21 5.67 -5.29
C GLU A 556 8.32 6.05 -6.47
N THR A 557 8.41 5.33 -7.58
CA THR A 557 7.78 5.72 -8.85
C THR A 557 6.33 5.28 -8.96
N ALA A 558 5.95 4.13 -8.35
CA ALA A 558 4.61 3.59 -8.47
C ALA A 558 3.66 4.10 -7.36
N ASP A 559 2.36 4.18 -7.65
CA ASP A 559 1.31 4.51 -6.69
C ASP A 559 0.93 3.31 -5.79
N VAL A 560 1.13 2.11 -6.33
CA VAL A 560 0.92 0.83 -5.63
C VAL A 560 2.14 -0.06 -5.84
N ALA A 561 2.62 -0.69 -4.78
CA ALA A 561 3.71 -1.65 -4.87
C ALA A 561 3.28 -3.02 -4.35
N LEU A 562 3.49 -4.06 -5.16
CA LEU A 562 3.35 -5.45 -4.76
C LEU A 562 4.71 -5.89 -4.22
N MET A 563 4.77 -6.18 -2.93
CA MET A 563 6.04 -6.45 -2.23
C MET A 563 6.66 -7.79 -2.66
N GLY A 564 5.80 -8.78 -2.88
CA GLY A 564 6.20 -10.10 -3.38
C GLY A 564 6.22 -10.20 -4.91
N GLN A 565 6.56 -11.40 -5.38
CA GLN A 565 6.59 -11.72 -6.80
C GLN A 565 5.32 -12.43 -7.29
N ASP A 566 4.36 -12.73 -6.41
CA ASP A 566 3.12 -13.42 -6.77
C ASP A 566 2.14 -12.46 -7.46
N LEU A 567 1.94 -12.69 -8.76
CA LEU A 567 1.05 -11.84 -9.58
C LEU A 567 -0.43 -11.91 -9.15
N ARG A 568 -0.84 -12.92 -8.36
CA ARG A 568 -2.23 -13.04 -7.84
C ARG A 568 -2.62 -11.91 -6.89
N HIS A 569 -1.65 -11.20 -6.32
CA HIS A 569 -1.93 -9.99 -5.53
C HIS A 569 -2.53 -8.86 -6.35
N LEU A 570 -2.30 -8.82 -7.66
CA LEU A 570 -2.85 -7.78 -8.54
C LEU A 570 -4.39 -7.81 -8.63
N PRO A 571 -5.05 -8.90 -9.05
CA PRO A 571 -6.51 -8.95 -9.04
C PRO A 571 -7.10 -8.79 -7.63
N GLN A 572 -6.42 -9.30 -6.61
CA GLN A 572 -6.83 -9.13 -5.21
C GLN A 572 -6.84 -7.66 -4.78
N ALA A 573 -5.79 -6.89 -5.13
CA ALA A 573 -5.70 -5.47 -4.85
C ALA A 573 -6.80 -4.67 -5.56
N LEU A 574 -7.04 -4.96 -6.83
CA LEU A 574 -8.09 -4.34 -7.64
C LEU A 574 -9.50 -4.59 -7.06
N ASP A 575 -9.79 -5.84 -6.69
CA ASP A 575 -11.08 -6.21 -6.07
C ASP A 575 -11.27 -5.56 -4.70
N HIS A 576 -10.20 -5.53 -3.90
CA HIS A 576 -10.22 -4.87 -2.60
C HIS A 576 -10.51 -3.37 -2.72
N ALA A 577 -9.84 -2.69 -3.64
CA ALA A 577 -10.04 -1.27 -3.88
C ALA A 577 -11.46 -0.96 -4.40
N ARG A 578 -12.01 -1.80 -5.30
CA ARG A 578 -13.41 -1.68 -5.75
C ARG A 578 -14.40 -1.77 -4.59
N ARG A 579 -14.24 -2.76 -3.70
CA ARG A 579 -15.10 -2.92 -2.50
C ARG A 579 -14.96 -1.73 -1.56
N SER A 580 -13.75 -1.26 -1.33
CA SER A 580 -13.48 -0.11 -0.47
C SER A 580 -14.15 1.15 -1.02
N ARG A 581 -14.08 1.38 -2.33
CA ARG A 581 -14.77 2.48 -3.00
C ARG A 581 -16.29 2.36 -2.87
N GLN A 582 -16.86 1.16 -3.02
CA GLN A 582 -18.29 0.93 -2.80
C GLN A 582 -18.71 1.28 -1.37
N ILE A 583 -17.93 0.89 -0.36
CA ILE A 583 -18.18 1.23 1.05
C ILE A 583 -18.12 2.75 1.26
N MET A 584 -17.14 3.44 0.67
CA MET A 584 -17.07 4.92 0.74
C MET A 584 -18.34 5.56 0.18
N VAL A 585 -18.79 5.14 -1.01
CA VAL A 585 -20.00 5.65 -1.66
C VAL A 585 -21.25 5.36 -0.81
N GLN A 586 -21.36 4.15 -0.23
CA GLN A 586 -22.46 3.80 0.68
C GLN A 586 -22.49 4.71 1.90
N ASN A 587 -21.33 4.95 2.53
CA ASN A 587 -21.22 5.78 3.72
C ASN A 587 -21.57 7.25 3.42
N VAL A 588 -21.06 7.80 2.32
CA VAL A 588 -21.39 9.16 1.86
C VAL A 588 -22.88 9.28 1.55
N GLY A 589 -23.43 8.30 0.82
CA GLY A 589 -24.87 8.27 0.49
C GLY A 589 -25.75 8.19 1.73
N LEU A 590 -25.42 7.34 2.69
CA LEU A 590 -26.15 7.22 3.97
C LEU A 590 -26.11 8.53 4.75
N SER A 591 -24.92 9.14 4.89
CA SER A 591 -24.75 10.41 5.62
C SER A 591 -25.58 11.53 5.00
N LEU A 592 -25.55 11.69 3.67
CA LEU A 592 -26.36 12.71 2.99
C LEU A 592 -27.87 12.44 3.11
N SER A 593 -28.29 11.17 3.03
CA SER A 593 -29.71 10.80 3.18
C SER A 593 -30.24 11.15 4.56
N ILE A 594 -29.48 10.86 5.61
CA ILE A 594 -29.88 11.17 7.00
C ILE A 594 -29.99 12.70 7.20
N ILE A 595 -29.02 13.49 6.75
CA ILE A 595 -29.09 14.95 6.83
C ILE A 595 -30.34 15.47 6.11
N THR A 596 -30.61 14.96 4.90
CA THR A 596 -31.76 15.39 4.08
C THR A 596 -33.10 15.08 4.75
N VAL A 597 -33.18 13.99 5.51
CA VAL A 597 -34.41 13.60 6.22
C VAL A 597 -34.53 14.32 7.56
N LEU A 598 -33.44 14.42 8.34
CA LEU A 598 -33.49 15.03 9.67
C LEU A 598 -33.75 16.54 9.63
N MET A 599 -33.20 17.26 8.64
CA MET A 599 -33.36 18.70 8.55
C MET A 599 -34.83 19.16 8.50
N PRO A 600 -35.70 18.65 7.61
CA PRO A 600 -37.12 18.99 7.61
C PRO A 600 -37.83 18.60 8.92
N LEU A 601 -37.55 17.39 9.45
CA LEU A 601 -38.17 16.94 10.70
C LEU A 601 -37.84 17.85 11.89
N ALA A 602 -36.59 18.33 11.95
CA ALA A 602 -36.12 19.32 12.91
C ALA A 602 -36.82 20.69 12.71
N LEU A 603 -36.88 21.18 11.48
CA LEU A 603 -37.48 22.48 11.15
C LEU A 603 -38.98 22.53 11.50
N PHE A 604 -39.71 21.46 11.22
CA PHE A 604 -41.15 21.38 11.57
C PHE A 604 -41.40 21.05 13.04
N GLY A 605 -40.35 20.82 13.86
CA GLY A 605 -40.46 20.53 15.29
C GLY A 605 -41.03 19.15 15.58
N ILE A 606 -40.91 18.20 14.64
CA ILE A 606 -41.35 16.81 14.82
C ILE A 606 -40.42 16.06 15.77
N LEU A 607 -39.11 16.37 15.69
CA LEU A 607 -38.07 15.81 16.54
C LEU A 607 -37.45 16.89 17.41
N GLY A 608 -37.31 16.63 18.69
CA GLY A 608 -36.54 17.46 19.62
C GLY A 608 -35.04 17.20 19.52
N LEU A 609 -34.24 18.04 20.21
CA LEU A 609 -32.78 18.02 20.14
C LEU A 609 -32.19 16.63 20.49
N ALA A 610 -32.62 16.05 21.61
CA ALA A 610 -32.12 14.74 22.06
C ALA A 610 -32.37 13.62 21.04
N ALA A 611 -33.56 13.60 20.39
CA ALA A 611 -33.89 12.59 19.39
C ALA A 611 -33.05 12.75 18.12
N VAL A 612 -32.84 13.98 17.65
CA VAL A 612 -31.99 14.27 16.49
C VAL A 612 -30.54 13.87 16.76
N VAL A 613 -29.99 14.24 17.92
CA VAL A 613 -28.64 13.83 18.33
C VAL A 613 -28.50 12.32 18.34
N LEU A 614 -29.45 11.60 18.96
CA LEU A 614 -29.42 10.14 19.04
C LEU A 614 -29.39 9.48 17.64
N VAL A 615 -30.25 9.92 16.72
CA VAL A 615 -30.28 9.38 15.35
C VAL A 615 -28.98 9.70 14.61
N HIS A 616 -28.45 10.90 14.81
CA HIS A 616 -27.21 11.36 14.18
C HIS A 616 -26.02 10.51 14.62
N GLU A 617 -25.84 10.34 15.95
CA GLU A 617 -24.75 9.56 16.54
C GLU A 617 -24.85 8.06 16.18
N PHE A 618 -26.07 7.51 16.18
CA PHE A 618 -26.29 6.13 15.75
C PHE A 618 -25.89 5.92 14.30
N THR A 619 -26.18 6.89 13.42
CA THR A 619 -25.77 6.86 12.02
C THR A 619 -24.24 6.90 11.90
N GLU A 620 -23.57 7.71 12.71
CA GLU A 620 -22.10 7.79 12.71
C GLU A 620 -21.47 6.46 13.11
N VAL A 621 -21.99 5.80 14.15
CA VAL A 621 -21.55 4.45 14.54
C VAL A 621 -21.71 3.45 13.39
N ILE A 622 -22.84 3.49 12.65
CA ILE A 622 -23.05 2.63 11.48
C ILE A 622 -22.01 2.93 10.39
N VAL A 623 -21.76 4.19 10.09
CA VAL A 623 -20.78 4.62 9.08
C VAL A 623 -19.36 4.16 9.46
N ILE A 624 -18.96 4.32 10.73
CA ILE A 624 -17.68 3.82 11.23
C ILE A 624 -17.60 2.30 11.11
N ALA A 625 -18.62 1.57 11.57
CA ALA A 625 -18.65 0.11 11.50
C ALA A 625 -18.60 -0.40 10.05
N ASN A 626 -19.32 0.25 9.13
CA ASN A 626 -19.26 -0.06 7.70
C ASN A 626 -17.88 0.27 7.12
N GLY A 627 -17.26 1.41 7.49
CA GLY A 627 -15.91 1.79 7.08
C GLY A 627 -14.84 0.78 7.51
N VAL A 628 -14.88 0.34 8.77
CA VAL A 628 -13.97 -0.69 9.31
C VAL A 628 -14.12 -2.04 8.56
N ARG A 629 -15.29 -2.33 7.99
CA ARG A 629 -15.50 -3.54 7.16
C ARG A 629 -14.60 -3.58 5.93
N ALA A 630 -14.14 -2.44 5.42
CA ALA A 630 -13.14 -2.37 4.35
C ALA A 630 -11.79 -2.97 4.75
N GLY A 631 -11.50 -3.06 6.05
CA GLY A 631 -10.32 -3.76 6.56
C GLY A 631 -10.36 -5.29 6.48
N ARG A 632 -11.42 -5.88 5.93
CA ARG A 632 -11.55 -7.33 5.73
C ARG A 632 -11.15 -7.70 4.32
N ILE A 633 -10.01 -8.38 4.19
CA ILE A 633 -9.51 -8.92 2.93
C ILE A 633 -9.30 -10.43 3.11
N LYS A 634 -9.58 -11.21 2.06
CA LYS A 634 -9.34 -12.66 2.12
C LYS A 634 -7.89 -12.92 1.72
N PRO A 635 -7.11 -13.72 2.49
CA PRO A 635 -5.80 -14.18 2.06
C PRO A 635 -5.91 -14.96 0.74
N LEU A 636 -4.83 -14.97 -0.05
CA LEU A 636 -4.75 -15.85 -1.22
C LEU A 636 -4.84 -17.32 -0.77
N ALA A 637 -5.61 -18.12 -1.50
CA ALA A 637 -5.50 -19.57 -1.36
C ALA A 637 -4.09 -19.99 -1.74
N GLY A 638 -3.46 -20.87 -0.96
CA GLY A 638 -2.13 -21.41 -1.29
C GLY A 638 -2.08 -21.94 -2.72
N PRO A 639 -0.90 -22.06 -3.33
CA PRO A 639 -0.77 -22.60 -4.67
C PRO A 639 -1.44 -23.98 -4.74
N PRO A 640 -2.12 -24.29 -5.84
CA PRO A 640 -2.67 -25.65 -6.02
C PRO A 640 -1.52 -26.63 -5.84
N LYS A 641 -1.71 -27.63 -4.97
CA LYS A 641 -0.72 -28.70 -4.79
C LYS A 641 -0.45 -29.26 -6.18
N THR A 642 0.77 -29.10 -6.68
CA THR A 642 1.24 -29.76 -7.90
C THR A 642 0.92 -31.23 -7.76
N PRO A 643 0.21 -31.84 -8.72
CA PRO A 643 0.00 -33.27 -8.67
C PRO A 643 1.37 -33.95 -8.66
N ASP A 644 1.59 -34.80 -7.66
CA ASP A 644 2.79 -35.56 -7.46
C ASP A 644 3.15 -36.24 -8.80
N ARG A 645 4.19 -35.77 -9.47
CA ARG A 645 4.74 -36.47 -10.63
C ARG A 645 5.37 -37.74 -10.09
N THR A 646 4.55 -38.78 -9.92
CA THR A 646 5.05 -40.14 -9.81
C THR A 646 5.91 -40.44 -11.04
N ILE A 647 7.21 -40.40 -10.81
CA ILE A 647 8.19 -40.92 -11.79
C ILE A 647 7.87 -42.40 -11.96
N PRO A 648 7.48 -42.85 -13.16
CA PRO A 648 7.39 -44.29 -13.40
C PRO A 648 8.81 -44.85 -13.32
N GLY A 649 9.00 -45.83 -12.42
CA GLY A 649 10.24 -46.55 -12.23
C GLY A 649 10.66 -47.40 -13.44
#